data_3073d9b47106f02f478c97698c0014ca
#
_entry.id   3073d9b47106f02f478c97698c0014ca
#
_cell.length_a   1.000
_cell.length_b   1.000
_cell.length_c   1.000
_cell.angle_alpha   90.00
_cell.angle_beta   90.00
_cell.angle_gamma   90.00
#
_symmetry.space_group_name_H-M   'P 1'
#
loop_
_entity.id
_entity.type
_entity.pdbx_description
1 polymer ?
#
loop_
_entity_poly.entity_id
_entity_poly.type
_entity_poly.pdbx_seq_one_letter_code
_entity_poly.pdbx_strand_id
1 'polypeptide(L)'
;MKKRLLALFCALAVGGAVTAKTVGATSPGGNLRMEIEVADKISYTVWSGADKVLDACTLSLTLADRTLGEAPRLRSVKRSSADEMLERRNPTKDAVVRNCYNAVQLRFAGDYAVEFRLFDDGVAYRFVTSLPGEVEVLGEECRLGLPAGSEAWLSEVNGFRSMYEEPYTRVAMAEYTPADKMSYLPVLVGMPGGKKLLLAESDVRDYPCMFVRSDGRGGFESLFPRVPKEYGPDGDRSLKVLSEEPYIARTQGTRTFPWRLAVVAEEDADLIENELVWLLAAPAADTDWEWVKPGLVSWDWWNGMRLSGVDFRAGRNTESYRYYIDFAAKYGVPYIIMDEGWSASTTDVFRPNPDLDLPGLIAYGKERNVQIVLWLTWLAVEKDMERLFTTLEEWGIPGVKIDFMDRSDQWMVNYYERVTKCAADHHIFVDWHGSYTPKGLFRTYPNLLTYEAVLGMEQGGRCKPDNSNYLPFIRNAVGPMDFTPGGMFCSQPEDNRSTGSNPMASGTRAYQLALYVVFESPLQMMADNPVYYYREHPCTEFIASVPTTWDELRVLRARCGEQVVMARRKGDRWFIGGITNNQPYSTEVALDFLPAGCSYTMTSFEDGVNADLQAMDYKKRERKVDASTVVKIDMVRNGGWAAVIE
;
A
#
# COMPACT_ATOMS: atom_id res chain seq x y z
N MET A 1 50.17 62.40 34.00
CA MET A 1 48.78 62.35 33.51
C MET A 1 48.81 62.02 32.01
N LYS A 2 48.58 60.71 31.63
CA LYS A 2 48.49 60.28 30.25
C LYS A 2 47.09 59.79 30.02
N LYS A 3 46.29 60.49 29.19
CA LYS A 3 44.97 60.11 28.73
C LYS A 3 45.10 59.01 27.65
N ARG A 4 44.54 57.82 27.86
CA ARG A 4 44.38 56.78 26.83
C ARG A 4 43.02 56.99 26.16
N LEU A 5 43.05 57.25 24.86
CA LEU A 5 41.84 57.21 23.98
C LEU A 5 41.52 55.77 23.70
N LEU A 6 40.32 55.35 24.03
CA LEU A 6 39.75 54.04 23.67
C LEU A 6 38.98 54.24 22.34
N ALA A 7 39.52 53.69 21.26
CA ALA A 7 38.81 53.65 19.97
C ALA A 7 37.84 52.48 19.96
N LEU A 8 36.51 52.78 19.88
CA LEU A 8 35.42 51.81 19.74
C LEU A 8 35.27 51.47 18.24
N PHE A 9 35.67 50.27 17.84
CA PHE A 9 35.36 49.74 16.51
C PHE A 9 33.94 49.21 16.51
N CYS A 10 33.01 49.94 15.93
CA CYS A 10 31.70 49.39 15.51
C CYS A 10 31.89 48.58 14.24
N ALA A 11 31.87 47.27 14.35
CA ALA A 11 31.70 46.40 13.18
C ALA A 11 30.25 46.49 12.72
N LEU A 12 30.01 47.22 11.65
CA LEU A 12 28.75 47.14 10.90
C LEU A 12 28.69 45.76 10.23
N ALA A 13 27.88 44.84 10.77
CA ALA A 13 27.47 43.65 10.06
C ALA A 13 26.53 44.12 8.94
N VAL A 14 27.04 44.21 7.72
CA VAL A 14 26.22 44.35 6.52
C VAL A 14 25.54 43.02 6.29
N GLY A 15 24.37 42.82 6.89
CA GLY A 15 23.47 41.75 6.54
C GLY A 15 22.95 42.03 5.13
N GLY A 16 23.58 41.43 4.14
CA GLY A 16 23.06 41.44 2.77
C GLY A 16 21.70 40.75 2.79
N ALA A 17 20.60 41.47 2.54
CA ALA A 17 19.30 40.89 2.33
C ALA A 17 19.41 39.87 1.18
N VAL A 18 19.19 38.60 1.46
CA VAL A 18 19.12 37.55 0.44
C VAL A 18 17.88 37.87 -0.40
N THR A 19 18.09 38.29 -1.64
CA THR A 19 16.97 38.54 -2.57
C THR A 19 16.33 37.18 -2.88
N ALA A 20 15.09 36.98 -2.45
CA ALA A 20 14.31 35.79 -2.75
C ALA A 20 14.24 35.55 -4.27
N LYS A 21 14.51 34.33 -4.70
CA LYS A 21 14.34 33.91 -6.10
C LYS A 21 13.15 32.99 -6.19
N THR A 22 12.21 33.32 -7.07
CA THR A 22 11.04 32.47 -7.36
C THR A 22 11.24 31.71 -8.65
N VAL A 23 10.94 30.41 -8.65
CA VAL A 23 10.97 29.52 -9.81
C VAL A 23 9.58 28.88 -9.95
N GLY A 24 8.88 29.21 -11.03
CA GLY A 24 7.58 28.63 -11.35
C GLY A 24 7.70 27.31 -12.13
N ALA A 25 6.76 26.40 -11.91
CA ALA A 25 6.57 25.17 -12.68
C ALA A 25 5.07 24.90 -12.88
N THR A 26 4.71 24.18 -13.95
CA THR A 26 3.33 23.75 -14.24
C THR A 26 3.32 22.30 -14.64
N SER A 27 2.23 21.60 -14.39
CA SER A 27 2.01 20.25 -14.94
C SER A 27 1.85 20.28 -16.47
N PRO A 28 1.95 19.15 -17.17
CA PRO A 28 1.80 19.09 -18.62
C PRO A 28 0.47 19.65 -19.12
N GLY A 29 -0.66 19.31 -18.48
CA GLY A 29 -2.01 19.83 -18.79
C GLY A 29 -2.28 21.24 -18.24
N GLY A 30 -1.40 21.75 -17.37
CA GLY A 30 -1.54 23.08 -16.76
C GLY A 30 -2.49 23.14 -15.56
N ASN A 31 -3.03 22.02 -15.10
CA ASN A 31 -3.95 21.93 -13.95
C ASN A 31 -3.28 22.36 -12.64
N LEU A 32 -2.02 21.91 -12.47
CA LEU A 32 -1.22 22.20 -11.28
C LEU A 32 -0.16 23.24 -11.60
N ARG A 33 -0.03 24.20 -10.71
CA ARG A 33 1.02 25.22 -10.73
C ARG A 33 1.76 25.19 -9.39
N MET A 34 3.08 25.29 -9.46
CA MET A 34 3.96 25.37 -8.30
C MET A 34 4.84 26.61 -8.39
N GLU A 35 5.01 27.29 -7.28
CA GLU A 35 6.01 28.33 -7.08
C GLU A 35 6.98 27.87 -6.01
N ILE A 36 8.27 27.85 -6.36
CA ILE A 36 9.37 27.47 -5.49
C ILE A 36 10.12 28.74 -5.14
N GLU A 37 10.17 29.07 -3.88
CA GLU A 37 10.90 30.23 -3.37
C GLU A 37 12.24 29.78 -2.75
N VAL A 38 13.31 30.44 -3.14
CA VAL A 38 14.68 30.24 -2.61
C VAL A 38 15.09 31.52 -1.90
N ALA A 39 14.97 31.50 -0.58
CA ALA A 39 15.33 32.61 0.33
C ALA A 39 16.22 32.08 1.45
N ASP A 40 15.92 32.34 2.73
CA ASP A 40 16.62 31.76 3.88
C ASP A 40 16.44 30.23 3.96
N LYS A 41 15.30 29.73 3.45
CA LYS A 41 14.99 28.31 3.25
C LYS A 41 14.48 28.09 1.83
N ILE A 42 14.38 26.83 1.42
CA ILE A 42 13.64 26.41 0.23
C ILE A 42 12.20 26.18 0.66
N SER A 43 11.26 26.89 0.04
CA SER A 43 9.83 26.71 0.25
C SER A 43 9.09 26.58 -1.07
N TYR A 44 7.89 25.99 -1.04
CA TYR A 44 7.05 25.87 -2.21
C TYR A 44 5.57 25.96 -1.86
N THR A 45 4.78 26.39 -2.83
CA THR A 45 3.33 26.47 -2.78
C THR A 45 2.76 25.85 -4.04
N VAL A 46 1.67 25.09 -3.93
CA VAL A 46 1.01 24.41 -5.03
C VAL A 46 -0.43 24.86 -5.15
N TRP A 47 -0.87 25.12 -6.38
CA TRP A 47 -2.25 25.43 -6.73
C TRP A 47 -2.81 24.38 -7.70
N SER A 48 -4.08 24.05 -7.51
CA SER A 48 -4.92 23.35 -8.48
C SER A 48 -5.98 24.34 -8.98
N GLY A 49 -5.81 24.77 -10.23
CA GLY A 49 -6.60 25.91 -10.74
C GLY A 49 -6.33 27.18 -9.94
N ALA A 50 -7.38 27.73 -9.32
CA ALA A 50 -7.30 28.90 -8.45
C ALA A 50 -7.04 28.55 -6.98
N ASP A 51 -7.23 27.32 -6.57
CA ASP A 51 -7.19 26.89 -5.19
C ASP A 51 -5.76 26.55 -4.76
N LYS A 52 -5.34 27.10 -3.64
CA LYS A 52 -4.10 26.73 -3.01
C LYS A 52 -4.30 25.38 -2.30
N VAL A 53 -3.55 24.35 -2.72
CA VAL A 53 -3.67 22.98 -2.18
C VAL A 53 -2.55 22.63 -1.21
N LEU A 54 -1.37 23.22 -1.38
CA LEU A 54 -0.26 23.21 -0.42
C LEU A 54 0.26 24.64 -0.28
N ASP A 55 0.51 25.09 0.96
CA ASP A 55 0.88 26.48 1.23
C ASP A 55 2.14 26.58 2.09
N ALA A 56 3.12 27.33 1.60
CA ALA A 56 4.37 27.62 2.31
C ALA A 56 5.04 26.37 2.91
N CYS A 57 5.07 25.29 2.15
CA CYS A 57 5.78 24.05 2.51
C CYS A 57 7.28 24.32 2.54
N THR A 58 7.99 23.78 3.53
CA THR A 58 9.45 23.93 3.64
C THR A 58 10.14 22.58 3.64
N LEU A 59 11.39 22.56 3.14
CA LEU A 59 12.19 21.35 3.06
C LEU A 59 13.66 21.63 3.39
N SER A 60 14.29 20.73 4.13
CA SER A 60 15.72 20.72 4.37
C SER A 60 16.20 19.30 4.70
N LEU A 61 17.52 19.06 4.54
CA LEU A 61 18.16 17.80 4.87
C LEU A 61 19.38 18.08 5.75
N THR A 62 19.31 17.68 7.00
CA THR A 62 20.37 17.93 7.99
C THR A 62 21.36 16.79 7.99
N LEU A 63 22.59 17.08 7.58
CA LEU A 63 23.73 16.18 7.65
C LEU A 63 24.54 16.44 8.93
N ALA A 64 25.49 15.59 9.24
CA ALA A 64 26.34 15.74 10.43
C ALA A 64 27.15 17.06 10.44
N ASP A 65 27.48 17.60 9.27
CA ASP A 65 28.35 18.78 9.12
C ASP A 65 27.62 20.03 8.60
N ARG A 66 26.40 19.89 8.05
CA ARG A 66 25.62 20.98 7.42
C ARG A 66 24.14 20.64 7.25
N THR A 67 23.34 21.68 7.01
CA THR A 67 21.93 21.51 6.60
C THR A 67 21.74 21.98 5.15
N LEU A 68 21.37 21.04 4.25
CA LEU A 68 21.02 21.36 2.88
C LEU A 68 19.62 21.97 2.85
N GLY A 69 19.42 23.07 2.10
CA GLY A 69 18.14 23.79 2.07
C GLY A 69 18.05 24.96 3.03
N GLU A 70 19.02 25.17 3.94
CA GLU A 70 19.18 26.39 4.74
C GLU A 70 20.20 27.32 4.09
N ALA A 71 19.89 28.62 4.07
CA ALA A 71 20.65 29.66 3.36
C ALA A 71 21.13 29.21 1.96
N PRO A 72 20.23 28.65 1.12
CA PRO A 72 20.59 27.97 -0.11
C PRO A 72 21.09 28.94 -1.16
N ARG A 73 22.22 28.62 -1.82
CA ARG A 73 22.81 29.44 -2.89
C ARG A 73 22.51 28.79 -4.24
N LEU A 74 21.43 29.22 -4.89
CA LEU A 74 20.99 28.69 -6.20
C LEU A 74 22.03 29.02 -7.27
N ARG A 75 22.56 27.98 -7.94
CA ARG A 75 23.51 28.08 -9.07
C ARG A 75 22.80 28.03 -10.42
N SER A 76 21.90 27.09 -10.62
CA SER A 76 21.18 26.93 -11.88
C SER A 76 19.84 26.22 -11.70
N VAL A 77 18.98 26.41 -12.68
CA VAL A 77 17.69 25.73 -12.81
C VAL A 77 17.70 24.95 -14.11
N LYS A 78 17.48 23.63 -14.04
CA LYS A 78 17.32 22.76 -15.21
C LYS A 78 15.85 22.36 -15.32
N ARG A 79 15.28 22.41 -16.54
CA ARG A 79 13.92 21.94 -16.83
C ARG A 79 13.99 20.73 -17.75
N SER A 80 13.08 19.80 -17.56
CA SER A 80 12.89 18.63 -18.44
C SER A 80 11.44 18.18 -18.37
N SER A 81 11.04 17.29 -19.26
CA SER A 81 9.72 16.67 -19.28
C SER A 81 9.85 15.22 -19.74
N ALA A 82 8.86 14.42 -19.43
CA ALA A 82 8.66 13.10 -19.99
C ALA A 82 7.22 12.94 -20.43
N ASP A 83 6.98 12.11 -21.45
CA ASP A 83 5.68 11.63 -21.88
C ASP A 83 5.88 10.28 -22.56
N GLU A 84 5.68 9.21 -21.82
CA GLU A 84 5.95 7.84 -22.26
C GLU A 84 4.91 6.87 -21.70
N MET A 85 4.67 5.77 -22.41
CA MET A 85 3.81 4.68 -21.95
C MET A 85 4.69 3.58 -21.35
N LEU A 86 4.37 3.17 -20.13
CA LEU A 86 5.11 2.15 -19.38
C LEU A 86 4.23 0.92 -19.13
N GLU A 87 4.74 -0.25 -19.48
CA GLU A 87 4.08 -1.53 -19.19
C GLU A 87 4.36 -1.98 -17.74
N ARG A 88 3.34 -2.57 -17.11
CA ARG A 88 3.44 -3.15 -15.76
C ARG A 88 3.48 -4.67 -15.82
N ARG A 89 4.36 -5.27 -15.03
CA ARG A 89 4.47 -6.73 -14.94
C ARG A 89 3.28 -7.38 -14.22
N ASN A 90 2.90 -6.85 -13.08
CA ASN A 90 1.76 -7.34 -12.28
C ASN A 90 0.74 -6.21 -12.13
N PRO A 91 -0.01 -5.87 -13.19
CA PRO A 91 -0.89 -4.71 -13.15
C PRO A 91 -2.08 -4.93 -12.21
N THR A 92 -2.20 -4.05 -11.22
CA THR A 92 -3.33 -4.05 -10.27
C THR A 92 -4.42 -3.06 -10.68
N LYS A 93 -4.12 -2.15 -11.60
CA LYS A 93 -5.04 -1.19 -12.25
C LYS A 93 -4.92 -1.36 -13.75
N ASP A 94 -4.26 -0.43 -14.44
CA ASP A 94 -4.00 -0.50 -15.87
C ASP A 94 -2.71 -1.26 -16.18
N ALA A 95 -2.71 -2.05 -17.26
CA ALA A 95 -1.53 -2.76 -17.72
C ALA A 95 -0.48 -1.83 -18.32
N VAL A 96 -0.92 -0.68 -18.85
CA VAL A 96 -0.06 0.33 -19.45
C VAL A 96 -0.36 1.68 -18.82
N VAL A 97 0.64 2.32 -18.25
CA VAL A 97 0.52 3.58 -17.50
C VAL A 97 1.26 4.70 -18.23
N ARG A 98 0.64 5.86 -18.35
CA ARG A 98 1.28 7.04 -18.93
C ARG A 98 2.14 7.75 -17.89
N ASN A 99 3.44 7.87 -18.13
CA ASN A 99 4.38 8.65 -17.33
C ASN A 99 4.57 10.03 -17.97
N CYS A 100 3.72 10.98 -17.58
CA CYS A 100 3.72 12.33 -18.18
C CYS A 100 3.90 13.39 -17.11
N TYR A 101 5.05 14.07 -17.12
CA TYR A 101 5.38 15.12 -16.14
C TYR A 101 6.28 16.21 -16.71
N ASN A 102 6.25 17.38 -16.06
CA ASN A 102 7.26 18.41 -16.17
C ASN A 102 8.15 18.38 -14.91
N ALA A 103 9.46 18.54 -15.07
CA ALA A 103 10.40 18.56 -13.98
C ALA A 103 11.23 19.85 -13.93
N VAL A 104 11.52 20.28 -12.71
CA VAL A 104 12.43 21.38 -12.40
C VAL A 104 13.45 20.91 -11.38
N GLN A 105 14.74 20.96 -11.73
CA GLN A 105 15.84 20.67 -10.84
C GLN A 105 16.59 21.96 -10.48
N LEU A 106 16.56 22.34 -9.22
CA LEU A 106 17.30 23.47 -8.67
C LEU A 106 18.64 22.96 -8.14
N ARG A 107 19.75 23.43 -8.71
CA ARG A 107 21.11 23.07 -8.29
C ARG A 107 21.71 24.15 -7.42
N PHE A 108 22.27 23.77 -6.30
CA PHE A 108 22.80 24.67 -5.29
C PHE A 108 24.32 24.54 -5.15
N ALA A 109 24.93 25.53 -4.52
CA ALA A 109 26.29 25.41 -4.00
C ALA A 109 26.32 24.39 -2.86
N GLY A 110 27.37 23.57 -2.78
CA GLY A 110 27.48 22.49 -1.77
C GLY A 110 27.08 21.15 -2.31
N ASP A 111 27.10 21.00 -3.65
CA ASP A 111 26.98 19.73 -4.40
C ASP A 111 25.69 18.95 -4.14
N TYR A 112 24.58 19.69 -4.10
CA TYR A 112 23.24 19.13 -4.03
C TYR A 112 22.27 19.85 -4.97
N ALA A 113 21.14 19.18 -5.21
CA ALA A 113 19.99 19.72 -5.91
C ALA A 113 18.69 19.27 -5.24
N VAL A 114 17.60 19.97 -5.56
CA VAL A 114 16.23 19.52 -5.30
C VAL A 114 15.54 19.37 -6.65
N GLU A 115 15.00 18.20 -6.91
CA GLU A 115 14.23 17.89 -8.10
C GLU A 115 12.75 17.89 -7.74
N PHE A 116 11.95 18.65 -8.49
CA PHE A 116 10.49 18.65 -8.44
C PHE A 116 9.93 18.05 -9.71
N ARG A 117 8.89 17.22 -9.61
CA ARG A 117 8.08 16.72 -10.72
C ARG A 117 6.63 17.10 -10.50
N LEU A 118 5.99 17.58 -11.55
CA LEU A 118 4.57 17.91 -11.58
C LEU A 118 3.91 17.05 -12.64
N PHE A 119 2.99 16.20 -12.18
CA PHE A 119 2.05 15.44 -12.99
C PHE A 119 0.72 16.21 -13.03
N ASP A 120 -0.23 15.81 -13.86
CA ASP A 120 -1.54 16.47 -13.88
C ASP A 120 -2.40 16.13 -12.65
N ASP A 121 -2.08 15.02 -11.96
CA ASP A 121 -2.74 14.50 -10.77
C ASP A 121 -1.86 14.56 -9.48
N GLY A 122 -0.71 15.26 -9.52
CA GLY A 122 0.09 15.42 -8.30
C GLY A 122 1.48 16.01 -8.49
N VAL A 123 2.15 16.20 -7.37
CA VAL A 123 3.48 16.79 -7.29
C VAL A 123 4.40 15.96 -6.40
N ALA A 124 5.68 15.94 -6.73
CA ALA A 124 6.69 15.26 -5.94
C ALA A 124 8.00 16.06 -5.89
N TYR A 125 8.77 15.89 -4.79
CA TYR A 125 10.14 16.37 -4.74
C TYR A 125 11.07 15.35 -4.10
N ARG A 126 12.38 15.47 -4.41
CA ARG A 126 13.45 14.76 -3.73
C ARG A 126 14.74 15.56 -3.69
N PHE A 127 15.57 15.28 -2.72
CA PHE A 127 16.97 15.71 -2.71
C PHE A 127 17.81 14.83 -3.64
N VAL A 128 18.81 15.44 -4.28
CA VAL A 128 19.84 14.77 -5.08
C VAL A 128 21.19 15.32 -4.62
N THR A 129 22.09 14.46 -4.19
CA THR A 129 23.40 14.84 -3.69
C THR A 129 24.52 14.25 -4.54
N SER A 130 25.68 14.92 -4.55
CA SER A 130 26.93 14.48 -5.18
C SER A 130 28.09 14.68 -4.21
N LEU A 131 27.90 14.29 -2.96
CA LEU A 131 28.86 14.42 -1.87
C LEU A 131 29.83 13.23 -1.88
N PRO A 132 31.10 13.42 -1.47
CA PRO A 132 32.06 12.33 -1.41
C PRO A 132 31.80 11.39 -0.23
N GLY A 133 32.06 10.09 -0.44
CA GLY A 133 32.01 9.07 0.61
C GLY A 133 30.61 8.84 1.20
N GLU A 134 30.56 8.36 2.43
CA GLU A 134 29.33 8.18 3.19
C GLU A 134 28.97 9.45 3.96
N VAL A 135 27.69 9.67 4.18
CA VAL A 135 27.13 10.78 4.95
C VAL A 135 26.17 10.27 6.00
N GLU A 136 26.15 10.93 7.15
CA GLU A 136 25.13 10.73 8.18
C GLU A 136 24.05 11.79 8.05
N VAL A 137 22.79 11.33 7.91
CA VAL A 137 21.61 12.17 7.90
C VAL A 137 21.02 12.20 9.30
N LEU A 138 21.03 13.36 9.92
CA LEU A 138 20.49 13.55 11.28
C LEU A 138 19.00 13.79 11.29
N GLY A 139 18.44 14.30 10.18
CA GLY A 139 17.01 14.57 10.01
C GLY A 139 16.66 15.15 8.65
N GLU A 140 15.41 15.11 8.33
CA GLU A 140 14.81 15.71 7.13
C GLU A 140 13.58 16.52 7.54
N GLU A 141 13.55 17.80 7.16
CA GLU A 141 12.35 18.63 7.28
C GLU A 141 11.52 18.49 6.00
N CYS A 142 10.32 17.96 6.15
CA CYS A 142 9.24 18.02 5.17
C CYS A 142 8.04 18.61 5.90
N ARG A 143 7.94 19.94 5.89
CA ARG A 143 6.79 20.62 6.48
C ARG A 143 5.77 20.91 5.40
N LEU A 144 4.54 20.50 5.62
CA LEU A 144 3.42 20.64 4.69
C LEU A 144 2.38 21.60 5.28
N GLY A 145 2.28 22.79 4.72
CA GLY A 145 1.24 23.76 5.07
C GLY A 145 -0.05 23.42 4.30
N LEU A 146 -1.18 23.40 5.00
CA LEU A 146 -2.49 23.08 4.45
C LEU A 146 -3.43 24.29 4.49
N PRO A 147 -4.42 24.37 3.59
CA PRO A 147 -5.47 25.39 3.65
C PRO A 147 -6.25 25.33 4.97
N ALA A 148 -6.63 26.49 5.49
CA ALA A 148 -7.47 26.55 6.70
C ALA A 148 -8.81 25.83 6.48
N GLY A 149 -9.25 25.06 7.48
CA GLY A 149 -10.46 24.24 7.40
C GLY A 149 -10.27 22.87 6.79
N SER A 150 -9.03 22.46 6.53
CA SER A 150 -8.70 21.09 6.12
C SER A 150 -8.96 20.08 7.23
N GLU A 151 -9.26 18.84 6.84
CA GLU A 151 -9.42 17.68 7.70
C GLU A 151 -8.47 16.58 7.21
N ALA A 152 -8.04 15.67 8.09
CA ALA A 152 -7.19 14.55 7.72
C ALA A 152 -7.75 13.21 8.19
N TRP A 153 -7.44 12.15 7.45
CA TRP A 153 -7.65 10.75 7.84
C TRP A 153 -6.29 10.13 8.13
N LEU A 154 -6.08 9.81 9.41
CA LEU A 154 -4.80 9.40 9.98
C LEU A 154 -4.86 7.95 10.44
N SER A 155 -3.81 7.18 10.16
CA SER A 155 -3.53 5.92 10.83
C SER A 155 -2.62 6.20 12.02
N GLU A 156 -3.23 6.42 13.20
CA GLU A 156 -2.57 6.98 14.38
C GLU A 156 -1.76 5.95 15.16
N VAL A 157 -0.51 6.28 15.44
CA VAL A 157 0.42 5.46 16.23
C VAL A 157 1.14 6.27 17.31
N ASN A 158 1.52 5.59 18.42
CA ASN A 158 2.23 6.22 19.53
C ASN A 158 3.75 6.28 19.34
N GLY A 159 4.29 5.55 18.37
CA GLY A 159 5.73 5.41 18.13
C GLY A 159 6.03 4.80 16.77
N PHE A 160 7.30 4.65 16.45
CA PHE A 160 7.76 4.13 15.16
C PHE A 160 7.63 2.61 15.01
N ARG A 161 7.29 1.90 16.08
CA ARG A 161 6.99 0.47 16.04
C ARG A 161 5.49 0.26 15.90
N SER A 162 5.06 -0.41 14.84
CA SER A 162 3.67 -0.70 14.53
C SER A 162 3.56 -1.87 13.56
N MET A 163 2.49 -2.66 13.67
CA MET A 163 2.09 -3.63 12.63
C MET A 163 1.43 -2.94 11.43
N TYR A 164 1.21 -1.62 11.50
CA TYR A 164 0.59 -0.81 10.44
C TYR A 164 -0.85 -1.22 10.10
N GLU A 165 -1.59 -1.70 11.11
CA GLU A 165 -2.96 -2.19 11.02
C GLU A 165 -3.95 -1.28 11.76
N GLU A 166 -3.72 0.02 11.72
CA GLU A 166 -4.58 0.98 12.41
C GLU A 166 -5.74 1.46 11.51
N PRO A 167 -6.92 1.69 12.10
CA PRO A 167 -8.03 2.30 11.36
C PRO A 167 -7.72 3.75 11.01
N TYR A 168 -8.43 4.29 10.02
CA TYR A 168 -8.37 5.72 9.72
C TYR A 168 -9.22 6.52 10.70
N THR A 169 -8.59 7.48 11.38
CA THR A 169 -9.24 8.44 12.29
C THR A 169 -9.35 9.78 11.57
N ARG A 170 -10.56 10.33 11.46
CA ARG A 170 -10.80 11.67 10.89
C ARG A 170 -10.58 12.72 11.96
N VAL A 171 -9.74 13.73 11.66
CA VAL A 171 -9.43 14.85 12.54
C VAL A 171 -9.53 16.17 11.79
N ALA A 172 -10.06 17.22 12.43
CA ALA A 172 -9.95 18.58 11.92
C ALA A 172 -8.53 19.09 12.17
N MET A 173 -7.85 19.60 11.13
CA MET A 173 -6.46 20.04 11.27
C MET A 173 -6.26 21.19 12.26
N ALA A 174 -7.30 21.98 12.51
CA ALA A 174 -7.29 23.03 13.53
C ALA A 174 -7.28 22.48 14.98
N GLU A 175 -7.72 21.23 15.18
CA GLU A 175 -7.78 20.55 16.49
C GLU A 175 -6.60 19.59 16.68
N TYR A 176 -5.91 19.21 15.60
CA TYR A 176 -4.77 18.31 15.64
C TYR A 176 -3.52 19.05 16.12
N THR A 177 -2.99 18.65 17.28
CA THR A 177 -1.87 19.32 17.96
C THR A 177 -0.59 18.48 17.99
N PRO A 178 0.59 19.07 18.23
CA PRO A 178 1.84 18.31 18.37
C PRO A 178 1.87 17.33 19.57
N ALA A 179 0.92 17.43 20.49
CA ALA A 179 0.76 16.52 21.61
C ALA A 179 -0.01 15.24 21.25
N ASP A 180 -0.70 15.25 20.09
CA ASP A 180 -1.45 14.11 19.60
C ASP A 180 -0.52 13.06 18.98
N LYS A 181 -1.09 11.90 18.66
CA LYS A 181 -0.35 10.81 18.03
C LYS A 181 0.17 11.20 16.65
N MET A 182 1.26 10.60 16.23
CA MET A 182 1.74 10.66 14.85
C MET A 182 1.00 9.66 13.96
N SER A 183 1.14 9.83 12.66
CA SER A 183 0.60 8.91 11.64
C SER A 183 1.69 8.45 10.69
N TYR A 184 1.61 7.21 10.26
CA TYR A 184 2.37 6.74 9.10
C TYR A 184 1.65 7.12 7.79
N LEU A 185 2.39 7.13 6.68
CA LEU A 185 1.86 7.39 5.35
C LEU A 185 1.29 6.10 4.70
N PRO A 186 0.24 6.22 3.85
CA PRO A 186 -0.33 7.46 3.31
C PRO A 186 -1.29 8.15 4.27
N VAL A 187 -1.42 9.47 4.13
CA VAL A 187 -2.40 10.30 4.85
C VAL A 187 -3.27 11.02 3.84
N LEU A 188 -4.59 10.91 3.99
CA LEU A 188 -5.54 11.65 3.17
C LEU A 188 -5.90 12.97 3.85
N VAL A 189 -5.94 14.06 3.08
CA VAL A 189 -6.40 15.38 3.51
C VAL A 189 -7.56 15.82 2.64
N GLY A 190 -8.69 16.13 3.26
CA GLY A 190 -9.83 16.78 2.63
C GLY A 190 -9.75 18.31 2.82
N MET A 191 -9.95 19.05 1.75
CA MET A 191 -9.89 20.51 1.75
C MET A 191 -11.28 21.14 1.65
N PRO A 192 -11.45 22.37 2.11
CA PRO A 192 -12.64 23.15 1.78
C PRO A 192 -12.84 23.20 0.27
N GLY A 193 -14.06 22.96 -0.21
CA GLY A 193 -14.34 22.89 -1.65
C GLY A 193 -14.34 21.50 -2.26
N GLY A 194 -13.95 20.45 -1.49
CA GLY A 194 -14.12 19.05 -1.87
C GLY A 194 -12.87 18.37 -2.43
N LYS A 195 -11.86 19.12 -2.90
CA LYS A 195 -10.59 18.55 -3.35
C LYS A 195 -9.89 17.80 -2.23
N LYS A 196 -9.11 16.79 -2.61
CA LYS A 196 -8.35 15.97 -1.66
C LYS A 196 -6.87 15.91 -2.02
N LEU A 197 -6.03 15.74 -0.99
CA LEU A 197 -4.61 15.41 -1.13
C LEU A 197 -4.37 14.04 -0.54
N LEU A 198 -3.61 13.19 -1.22
CA LEU A 198 -3.03 12.00 -0.62
C LEU A 198 -1.52 12.22 -0.46
N LEU A 199 -1.08 12.34 0.77
CA LEU A 199 0.34 12.48 1.12
C LEU A 199 0.96 11.09 1.17
N ALA A 200 2.03 10.89 0.41
CA ALA A 200 2.73 9.61 0.32
C ALA A 200 4.24 9.80 0.05
N GLU A 201 4.95 8.71 -0.06
CA GLU A 201 6.36 8.67 -0.44
C GLU A 201 6.62 7.53 -1.40
N SER A 202 7.69 7.62 -2.18
CA SER A 202 8.10 6.57 -3.12
C SER A 202 9.61 6.46 -3.24
N ASP A 203 10.09 5.33 -3.76
CA ASP A 203 11.51 5.01 -3.92
C ASP A 203 12.28 5.07 -2.59
N VAL A 204 11.64 4.59 -1.52
CA VAL A 204 12.25 4.53 -0.18
C VAL A 204 13.22 3.36 -0.15
N ARG A 205 14.51 3.69 -0.33
CA ARG A 205 15.62 2.74 -0.38
C ARG A 205 16.80 3.30 0.40
N ASP A 206 17.41 2.46 1.24
CA ASP A 206 18.52 2.84 2.10
C ASP A 206 18.23 4.13 2.90
N TYR A 207 17.01 4.24 3.40
CA TYR A 207 16.48 5.40 4.12
C TYR A 207 15.23 5.02 4.91
N PRO A 208 14.93 5.63 6.07
CA PRO A 208 13.72 5.31 6.84
C PRO A 208 12.44 5.83 6.17
N CYS A 209 11.30 5.18 6.48
CA CYS A 209 9.99 5.70 6.10
C CYS A 209 9.64 6.95 6.90
N MET A 210 8.92 7.87 6.25
CA MET A 210 8.43 9.10 6.85
C MET A 210 7.12 8.88 7.62
N PHE A 211 7.05 9.44 8.82
CA PHE A 211 5.83 9.67 9.58
C PHE A 211 5.52 11.16 9.61
N VAL A 212 4.29 11.50 9.94
CA VAL A 212 3.85 12.89 10.09
C VAL A 212 3.14 13.10 11.43
N ARG A 213 3.25 14.32 11.97
CA ARG A 213 2.41 14.80 13.06
C ARG A 213 2.03 16.26 12.82
N SER A 214 1.18 16.81 13.67
CA SER A 214 0.81 18.22 13.62
C SER A 214 2.04 19.11 13.80
N ASP A 215 2.16 20.14 12.95
CA ASP A 215 3.16 21.20 13.10
C ASP A 215 2.72 22.32 14.08
N GLY A 216 1.54 22.18 14.70
CA GLY A 216 0.91 23.18 15.57
C GLY A 216 0.37 24.42 14.85
N ARG A 217 0.31 24.41 13.51
CA ARG A 217 -0.12 25.53 12.67
C ARG A 217 -1.18 25.14 11.64
N GLY A 218 -1.78 23.95 11.82
CA GLY A 218 -2.78 23.41 10.90
C GLY A 218 -2.20 22.64 9.72
N GLY A 219 -0.92 22.27 9.76
CA GLY A 219 -0.21 21.46 8.78
C GLY A 219 0.48 20.26 9.43
N PHE A 220 1.41 19.68 8.67
CA PHE A 220 2.21 18.53 9.11
C PHE A 220 3.70 18.84 9.14
N GLU A 221 4.41 18.22 10.08
CA GLU A 221 5.87 18.07 10.06
C GLU A 221 6.24 16.59 9.96
N SER A 222 7.39 16.32 9.34
CA SER A 222 7.93 14.97 9.18
C SER A 222 8.63 14.46 10.42
N LEU A 223 8.55 13.16 10.65
CA LEU A 223 9.27 12.42 11.68
C LEU A 223 9.88 11.17 11.07
N PHE A 224 11.03 10.75 11.59
CA PHE A 224 11.72 9.56 11.10
C PHE A 224 12.27 8.73 12.27
N PRO A 225 12.17 7.39 12.22
CA PRO A 225 12.86 6.53 13.16
C PRO A 225 14.38 6.62 12.96
N ARG A 226 15.12 6.56 14.05
CA ARG A 226 16.58 6.49 14.01
C ARG A 226 17.06 5.07 13.74
N VAL A 227 18.29 4.96 13.26
CA VAL A 227 18.92 3.66 13.04
C VAL A 227 19.11 2.95 14.39
N PRO A 228 18.66 1.71 14.56
CA PRO A 228 18.89 0.94 15.78
C PRO A 228 20.38 0.68 15.98
N LYS A 229 20.82 0.82 17.23
CA LYS A 229 22.19 0.53 17.66
C LYS A 229 22.31 -0.78 18.40
N GLU A 230 21.39 -1.04 19.32
CA GLU A 230 21.35 -2.26 20.11
C GLU A 230 19.97 -2.87 20.09
N TYR A 231 19.92 -4.19 20.05
CA TYR A 231 18.71 -4.98 20.05
C TYR A 231 18.62 -5.90 21.27
N GLY A 232 17.42 -6.16 21.72
CA GLY A 232 17.11 -7.21 22.69
C GLY A 232 16.02 -8.15 22.16
N PRO A 233 15.89 -9.34 22.76
CA PRO A 233 14.85 -10.29 22.37
C PRO A 233 13.45 -9.72 22.64
N ASP A 234 12.52 -10.02 21.74
CA ASP A 234 11.10 -9.75 21.88
C ASP A 234 10.29 -10.98 21.46
N GLY A 235 10.24 -11.95 22.37
CA GLY A 235 9.73 -13.27 22.05
C GLY A 235 10.63 -14.04 21.09
N ASP A 236 10.01 -14.85 20.24
CA ASP A 236 10.67 -15.69 19.23
C ASP A 236 10.51 -15.15 17.80
N ARG A 237 9.80 -14.04 17.63
CA ARG A 237 9.37 -13.51 16.34
C ARG A 237 10.03 -12.21 15.96
N SER A 238 10.44 -11.38 16.92
CA SER A 238 10.97 -10.04 16.67
C SER A 238 12.09 -9.66 17.65
N LEU A 239 12.67 -8.49 17.43
CA LEU A 239 13.64 -7.85 18.30
C LEU A 239 13.16 -6.44 18.64
N LYS A 240 13.28 -6.05 19.91
CA LYS A 240 13.06 -4.67 20.33
C LYS A 240 14.34 -3.87 20.24
N VAL A 241 14.23 -2.63 19.81
CA VAL A 241 15.34 -1.65 19.82
C VAL A 241 15.58 -1.20 21.28
N LEU A 242 16.80 -1.36 21.76
CA LEU A 242 17.22 -0.96 23.13
C LEU A 242 17.87 0.41 23.12
N SER A 243 18.63 0.74 22.08
CA SER A 243 19.24 2.04 21.89
C SER A 243 19.33 2.36 20.39
N GLU A 244 19.45 3.64 20.07
CA GLU A 244 19.47 4.16 18.71
C GLU A 244 20.74 4.98 18.44
N GLU A 245 21.17 5.03 17.20
CA GLU A 245 22.20 5.94 16.72
C GLU A 245 21.66 7.40 16.67
N PRO A 246 22.54 8.42 16.66
CA PRO A 246 22.09 9.82 16.61
C PRO A 246 21.55 10.26 15.24
N TYR A 247 21.57 9.40 14.22
CA TYR A 247 21.17 9.66 12.84
C TYR A 247 19.99 8.77 12.41
N ILE A 248 19.26 9.26 11.41
CA ILE A 248 18.15 8.53 10.80
C ILE A 248 18.62 7.64 9.63
N ALA A 249 19.76 8.00 9.01
CA ALA A 249 20.40 7.18 7.98
C ALA A 249 21.92 7.46 7.92
N ARG A 250 22.68 6.41 7.57
CA ARG A 250 24.07 6.50 7.09
C ARG A 250 24.08 5.89 5.69
N THR A 251 24.45 6.69 4.69
CA THR A 251 24.27 6.31 3.28
C THR A 251 25.33 6.96 2.39
N GLN A 252 25.41 6.52 1.13
CA GLN A 252 26.32 7.11 0.15
C GLN A 252 25.99 8.59 -0.09
N GLY A 253 27.02 9.44 -0.10
CA GLY A 253 26.86 10.89 -0.31
C GLY A 253 26.43 11.26 -1.74
N THR A 254 26.69 10.39 -2.72
CA THR A 254 26.22 10.57 -4.11
C THR A 254 25.01 9.67 -4.34
N ARG A 255 23.81 10.27 -4.25
CA ARG A 255 22.54 9.54 -4.40
C ARG A 255 21.34 10.44 -4.69
N THR A 256 20.22 9.82 -5.01
CA THR A 256 18.87 10.39 -4.89
C THR A 256 18.25 9.93 -3.57
N PHE A 257 17.51 10.82 -2.90
CA PHE A 257 16.71 10.51 -1.71
C PHE A 257 15.28 10.10 -2.10
N PRO A 258 14.50 9.55 -1.17
CA PRO A 258 13.10 9.19 -1.47
C PRO A 258 12.28 10.38 -1.96
N TRP A 259 11.29 10.08 -2.81
CA TRP A 259 10.30 11.07 -3.21
C TRP A 259 9.29 11.34 -2.09
N ARG A 260 9.05 12.62 -1.82
CA ARG A 260 7.92 13.10 -1.03
C ARG A 260 6.88 13.59 -2.02
N LEU A 261 5.67 13.05 -1.97
CA LEU A 261 4.65 13.30 -2.97
C LEU A 261 3.29 13.63 -2.37
N ALA A 262 2.52 14.39 -3.11
CA ALA A 262 1.12 14.65 -2.86
C ALA A 262 0.34 14.41 -4.16
N VAL A 263 -0.56 13.44 -4.15
CA VAL A 263 -1.60 13.30 -5.17
C VAL A 263 -2.62 14.41 -4.94
N VAL A 264 -3.06 15.06 -6.01
CA VAL A 264 -4.07 16.12 -5.98
C VAL A 264 -5.30 15.60 -6.71
N ALA A 265 -6.34 15.27 -5.97
CA ALA A 265 -7.59 14.75 -6.49
C ALA A 265 -8.66 15.86 -6.56
N GLU A 266 -9.18 16.09 -7.75
CA GLU A 266 -10.37 16.95 -7.98
C GLU A 266 -11.64 16.21 -7.57
N GLU A 267 -11.68 14.91 -7.90
CA GLU A 267 -12.75 13.98 -7.55
C GLU A 267 -12.19 12.77 -6.80
N ASP A 268 -13.02 12.06 -6.06
CA ASP A 268 -12.59 10.90 -5.26
C ASP A 268 -12.07 9.73 -6.13
N ALA A 269 -12.54 9.62 -7.38
CA ALA A 269 -12.06 8.64 -8.34
C ALA A 269 -10.57 8.78 -8.63
N ASP A 270 -10.05 10.03 -8.68
CA ASP A 270 -8.65 10.32 -8.97
C ASP A 270 -7.70 9.67 -7.95
N LEU A 271 -8.14 9.49 -6.69
CA LEU A 271 -7.38 8.80 -5.65
C LEU A 271 -7.19 7.31 -5.97
N ILE A 272 -8.21 6.67 -6.55
CA ILE A 272 -8.18 5.25 -6.92
C ILE A 272 -7.32 5.06 -8.19
N GLU A 273 -7.46 5.96 -9.16
CA GLU A 273 -6.83 5.85 -10.48
C GLU A 273 -5.36 6.29 -10.48
N ASN A 274 -4.86 7.01 -9.44
CA ASN A 274 -3.49 7.51 -9.40
C ASN A 274 -2.45 6.38 -9.38
N GLU A 275 -1.28 6.67 -9.96
CA GLU A 275 -0.16 5.73 -10.08
C GLU A 275 1.19 6.31 -9.62
N LEU A 276 1.17 7.46 -8.90
CA LEU A 276 2.39 8.23 -8.63
C LEU A 276 3.42 7.47 -7.80
N VAL A 277 3.01 6.64 -6.84
CA VAL A 277 3.95 5.83 -6.05
C VAL A 277 4.70 4.86 -6.96
N TRP A 278 4.01 4.23 -7.92
CA TRP A 278 4.63 3.33 -8.89
C TRP A 278 5.50 4.11 -9.89
N LEU A 279 4.99 5.20 -10.47
CA LEU A 279 5.70 6.00 -11.49
C LEU A 279 7.00 6.61 -10.97
N LEU A 280 7.07 6.98 -9.69
CA LEU A 280 8.24 7.61 -9.08
C LEU A 280 9.29 6.62 -8.57
N ALA A 281 8.93 5.35 -8.40
CA ALA A 281 9.85 4.32 -7.97
C ALA A 281 10.84 3.92 -9.08
N ALA A 282 11.99 3.40 -8.67
CA ALA A 282 12.97 2.86 -9.60
C ALA A 282 12.37 1.69 -10.40
N PRO A 283 12.63 1.63 -11.73
CA PRO A 283 12.14 0.52 -12.56
C PRO A 283 12.82 -0.81 -12.16
N ALA A 284 12.18 -1.92 -12.51
CA ALA A 284 12.78 -3.23 -12.40
C ALA A 284 14.01 -3.36 -13.30
N ALA A 285 14.94 -4.22 -12.91
CA ALA A 285 16.03 -4.63 -13.78
C ALA A 285 15.48 -5.31 -15.05
N ASP A 286 16.16 -5.13 -16.17
CA ASP A 286 15.82 -5.79 -17.43
C ASP A 286 16.30 -7.25 -17.39
N THR A 287 15.56 -8.06 -16.62
CA THR A 287 15.78 -9.51 -16.43
C THR A 287 14.46 -10.26 -16.66
N ASP A 288 14.53 -11.59 -16.73
CA ASP A 288 13.33 -12.41 -16.85
C ASP A 288 12.51 -12.43 -15.55
N TRP A 289 11.28 -11.94 -15.62
CA TRP A 289 10.29 -11.96 -14.54
C TRP A 289 9.07 -12.84 -14.88
N GLU A 290 9.11 -13.60 -15.99
CA GLU A 290 7.98 -14.44 -16.43
C GLU A 290 7.65 -15.59 -15.46
N TRP A 291 8.61 -15.95 -14.58
CA TRP A 291 8.38 -16.93 -13.52
C TRP A 291 7.47 -16.43 -12.40
N VAL A 292 7.33 -15.11 -12.21
CA VAL A 292 6.41 -14.54 -11.24
C VAL A 292 4.99 -14.74 -11.71
N LYS A 293 4.21 -15.52 -10.97
CA LYS A 293 2.81 -15.84 -11.31
C LYS A 293 1.86 -15.36 -10.24
N PRO A 294 1.21 -14.20 -10.43
CA PRO A 294 0.10 -13.77 -9.59
C PRO A 294 -1.05 -14.78 -9.56
N GLY A 295 -1.80 -14.83 -8.46
CA GLY A 295 -2.92 -15.76 -8.35
C GLY A 295 -3.66 -15.72 -7.02
N LEU A 296 -4.74 -16.46 -6.95
CA LEU A 296 -5.48 -16.70 -5.71
C LEU A 296 -4.72 -17.70 -4.84
N VAL A 297 -4.88 -17.57 -3.52
CA VAL A 297 -4.30 -18.50 -2.54
C VAL A 297 -5.33 -18.89 -1.47
N SER A 298 -5.50 -20.19 -1.23
CA SER A 298 -6.32 -20.67 -0.12
C SER A 298 -5.52 -20.65 1.17
N TRP A 299 -6.02 -19.93 2.18
CA TRP A 299 -5.31 -19.63 3.41
C TRP A 299 -5.95 -20.31 4.63
N ASP A 300 -5.12 -20.78 5.56
CA ASP A 300 -5.55 -21.64 6.67
C ASP A 300 -5.63 -20.95 8.04
N TRP A 301 -5.08 -19.72 8.17
CA TRP A 301 -4.93 -19.07 9.48
C TRP A 301 -6.25 -18.51 10.03
N TRP A 302 -6.92 -17.62 9.30
CA TRP A 302 -8.14 -16.94 9.75
C TRP A 302 -9.26 -17.90 10.16
N ASN A 303 -9.41 -19.01 9.42
CA ASN A 303 -10.42 -20.04 9.66
C ASN A 303 -9.98 -21.11 10.69
N GLY A 304 -8.74 -21.05 11.18
CA GLY A 304 -8.17 -21.94 12.20
C GLY A 304 -8.16 -23.42 11.79
N MET A 305 -8.25 -23.75 10.49
CA MET A 305 -8.36 -25.11 9.95
C MET A 305 -9.51 -25.92 10.57
N ARG A 306 -10.63 -25.27 10.92
CA ARG A 306 -11.77 -25.92 11.57
C ARG A 306 -12.68 -26.60 10.54
N LEU A 307 -12.13 -27.63 9.87
CA LEU A 307 -12.86 -28.44 8.92
C LEU A 307 -13.94 -29.27 9.61
N SER A 308 -15.06 -29.47 8.95
CA SER A 308 -16.17 -30.32 9.41
C SER A 308 -16.71 -31.18 8.26
N GLY A 309 -17.32 -32.34 8.59
CA GLY A 309 -17.81 -33.28 7.59
C GLY A 309 -16.68 -34.02 6.85
N VAL A 310 -15.55 -34.18 7.52
CA VAL A 310 -14.37 -34.94 7.07
C VAL A 310 -14.13 -36.16 7.95
N ASP A 311 -13.54 -37.22 7.42
CA ASP A 311 -13.30 -38.49 8.10
C ASP A 311 -11.92 -38.56 8.79
N PHE A 312 -11.32 -37.41 9.08
CA PHE A 312 -10.04 -37.28 9.75
C PHE A 312 -10.10 -36.15 10.79
N ARG A 313 -9.14 -36.11 11.70
CA ARG A 313 -9.02 -35.02 12.68
C ARG A 313 -8.46 -33.78 12.00
N ALA A 314 -9.25 -32.69 11.94
CA ALA A 314 -8.84 -31.42 11.39
C ALA A 314 -7.74 -30.75 12.25
N GLY A 315 -6.85 -30.01 11.64
CA GLY A 315 -5.75 -29.27 12.27
C GLY A 315 -4.52 -29.20 11.35
N ARG A 316 -3.38 -28.79 11.92
CA ARG A 316 -2.11 -28.72 11.17
C ARG A 316 -1.52 -30.11 11.00
N ASN A 317 -2.04 -30.86 10.03
CA ASN A 317 -1.62 -32.22 9.68
C ASN A 317 -1.76 -32.47 8.19
N THR A 318 -1.16 -33.57 7.71
CA THR A 318 -1.10 -33.93 6.31
C THR A 318 -2.47 -34.07 5.67
N GLU A 319 -3.45 -34.66 6.35
CA GLU A 319 -4.80 -34.89 5.81
C GLU A 319 -5.55 -33.58 5.57
N SER A 320 -5.44 -32.62 6.49
CA SER A 320 -6.06 -31.31 6.34
C SER A 320 -5.47 -30.54 5.17
N TYR A 321 -4.14 -30.54 5.00
CA TYR A 321 -3.52 -29.83 3.87
C TYR A 321 -3.80 -30.51 2.52
N ARG A 322 -3.95 -31.84 2.48
CA ARG A 322 -4.48 -32.52 1.27
C ARG A 322 -5.87 -32.03 0.92
N TYR A 323 -6.73 -31.85 1.90
CA TYR A 323 -8.08 -31.32 1.68
C TYR A 323 -8.06 -29.87 1.13
N TYR A 324 -7.15 -29.02 1.61
CA TYR A 324 -6.94 -27.68 1.03
C TYR A 324 -6.40 -27.73 -0.40
N ILE A 325 -5.46 -28.63 -0.68
CA ILE A 325 -4.92 -28.84 -2.05
C ILE A 325 -6.03 -29.35 -2.98
N ASP A 326 -6.85 -30.30 -2.56
CA ASP A 326 -7.97 -30.81 -3.37
C ASP A 326 -9.03 -29.73 -3.65
N PHE A 327 -9.29 -28.88 -2.68
CA PHE A 327 -10.14 -27.70 -2.85
C PHE A 327 -9.54 -26.74 -3.89
N ALA A 328 -8.29 -26.36 -3.71
CA ALA A 328 -7.59 -25.46 -4.61
C ALA A 328 -7.57 -25.99 -6.06
N ALA A 329 -7.25 -27.28 -6.23
CA ALA A 329 -7.25 -27.96 -7.52
C ALA A 329 -8.63 -27.96 -8.19
N LYS A 330 -9.69 -28.20 -7.42
CA LYS A 330 -11.08 -28.22 -7.94
C LYS A 330 -11.50 -26.89 -8.55
N TYR A 331 -11.09 -25.78 -7.93
CA TYR A 331 -11.48 -24.44 -8.37
C TYR A 331 -10.41 -23.72 -9.20
N GLY A 332 -9.28 -24.38 -9.50
CA GLY A 332 -8.19 -23.79 -10.26
C GLY A 332 -7.42 -22.71 -9.49
N VAL A 333 -7.46 -22.75 -8.16
CA VAL A 333 -6.67 -21.87 -7.28
C VAL A 333 -5.23 -22.37 -7.29
N PRO A 334 -4.24 -21.55 -7.73
CA PRO A 334 -2.88 -22.04 -7.96
C PRO A 334 -2.08 -22.29 -6.68
N TYR A 335 -2.50 -21.70 -5.55
CA TYR A 335 -1.71 -21.73 -4.33
C TYR A 335 -2.55 -22.11 -3.10
N ILE A 336 -1.91 -22.80 -2.16
CA ILE A 336 -2.29 -22.80 -0.76
C ILE A 336 -1.17 -22.16 0.06
N ILE A 337 -1.50 -21.54 1.19
CA ILE A 337 -0.51 -21.08 2.14
C ILE A 337 -0.55 -21.95 3.39
N MET A 338 0.60 -22.43 3.81
CA MET A 338 0.79 -23.06 5.11
C MET A 338 1.30 -21.98 6.04
N ASP A 339 0.42 -21.43 6.87
CA ASP A 339 0.72 -20.38 7.83
C ASP A 339 1.45 -20.93 9.06
N GLU A 340 1.60 -20.18 10.12
CA GLU A 340 2.35 -20.58 11.34
C GLU A 340 2.01 -21.99 11.80
N GLY A 341 3.05 -22.81 12.00
CA GLY A 341 2.93 -24.19 12.50
C GLY A 341 3.25 -25.27 11.47
N TRP A 342 3.65 -24.90 10.24
CA TRP A 342 4.16 -25.85 9.24
C TRP A 342 5.58 -26.35 9.57
N SER A 343 6.39 -25.54 10.26
CA SER A 343 7.75 -25.87 10.70
C SER A 343 7.77 -26.37 12.15
N ALA A 344 8.90 -26.95 12.57
CA ALA A 344 9.10 -27.45 13.93
C ALA A 344 8.95 -26.34 14.99
N SER A 345 9.32 -25.11 14.65
CA SER A 345 9.04 -23.89 15.42
C SER A 345 9.22 -22.66 14.52
N THR A 346 8.77 -21.49 14.99
CA THR A 346 8.99 -20.19 14.34
C THR A 346 10.46 -19.84 14.09
N THR A 347 11.39 -20.50 14.81
CA THR A 347 12.85 -20.29 14.72
C THR A 347 13.61 -21.44 14.09
N ASP A 348 12.95 -22.58 13.88
CA ASP A 348 13.51 -23.77 13.19
C ASP A 348 12.70 -24.08 11.93
N VAL A 349 13.00 -23.35 10.88
CA VAL A 349 12.30 -23.38 9.58
C VAL A 349 12.92 -24.37 8.59
N PHE A 350 13.99 -25.08 8.99
CA PHE A 350 14.62 -26.12 8.16
C PHE A 350 14.05 -27.51 8.42
N ARG A 351 13.23 -27.67 9.45
CA ARG A 351 12.54 -28.91 9.77
C ARG A 351 11.03 -28.69 9.74
N PRO A 352 10.29 -29.47 8.94
CA PRO A 352 8.84 -29.47 9.00
C PRO A 352 8.32 -29.91 10.39
N ASN A 353 7.10 -29.49 10.71
CA ASN A 353 6.35 -30.03 11.84
C ASN A 353 6.25 -31.57 11.68
N PRO A 354 6.53 -32.37 12.72
CA PRO A 354 6.51 -33.83 12.63
C PRO A 354 5.15 -34.44 12.24
N ASP A 355 4.06 -33.70 12.42
CA ASP A 355 2.71 -34.13 11.99
C ASP A 355 2.45 -33.88 10.50
N LEU A 356 3.41 -33.30 9.76
CA LEU A 356 3.33 -32.95 8.35
C LEU A 356 4.33 -33.73 7.50
N ASP A 357 3.82 -34.40 6.47
CA ASP A 357 4.64 -34.89 5.38
C ASP A 357 4.78 -33.79 4.31
N LEU A 358 5.60 -32.75 4.58
CA LEU A 358 5.78 -31.61 3.68
C LEU A 358 6.26 -32.03 2.30
N PRO A 359 7.28 -32.91 2.13
CA PRO A 359 7.67 -33.38 0.80
C PRO A 359 6.54 -34.08 0.05
N GLY A 360 5.76 -34.93 0.75
CA GLY A 360 4.59 -35.59 0.18
C GLY A 360 3.48 -34.62 -0.20
N LEU A 361 3.25 -33.56 0.58
CA LEU A 361 2.29 -32.51 0.24
C LEU A 361 2.70 -31.68 -0.96
N ILE A 362 4.00 -31.34 -1.08
CA ILE A 362 4.52 -30.63 -2.26
C ILE A 362 4.34 -31.48 -3.53
N ALA A 363 4.67 -32.77 -3.47
CA ALA A 363 4.46 -33.69 -4.59
C ALA A 363 2.97 -33.82 -4.94
N TYR A 364 2.10 -33.97 -3.93
CA TYR A 364 0.66 -34.08 -4.08
C TYR A 364 0.03 -32.82 -4.73
N GLY A 365 0.50 -31.64 -4.32
CA GLY A 365 0.08 -30.37 -4.91
C GLY A 365 0.53 -30.23 -6.36
N LYS A 366 1.79 -30.56 -6.64
CA LYS A 366 2.36 -30.51 -7.99
C LYS A 366 1.58 -31.37 -9.00
N GLU A 367 1.16 -32.58 -8.61
CA GLU A 367 0.30 -33.45 -9.44
C GLU A 367 -1.07 -32.82 -9.76
N ARG A 368 -1.49 -31.80 -8.98
CA ARG A 368 -2.80 -31.13 -9.08
C ARG A 368 -2.70 -29.69 -9.56
N ASN A 369 -1.50 -29.24 -9.98
CA ASN A 369 -1.21 -27.85 -10.34
C ASN A 369 -1.47 -26.85 -9.20
N VAL A 370 -1.25 -27.27 -7.96
CA VAL A 370 -1.33 -26.44 -6.75
C VAL A 370 0.03 -26.39 -6.09
N GLN A 371 0.52 -25.19 -5.81
CA GLN A 371 1.81 -24.98 -5.15
C GLN A 371 1.60 -24.49 -3.71
N ILE A 372 2.62 -24.71 -2.88
CA ILE A 372 2.59 -24.38 -1.45
C ILE A 372 3.44 -23.15 -1.19
N VAL A 373 2.84 -22.12 -0.59
CA VAL A 373 3.51 -20.94 -0.05
C VAL A 373 3.74 -21.16 1.44
N LEU A 374 4.88 -20.73 1.98
CA LEU A 374 5.24 -20.95 3.38
C LEU A 374 5.33 -19.62 4.15
N TRP A 375 4.76 -19.60 5.36
CA TRP A 375 4.88 -18.49 6.28
C TRP A 375 6.18 -18.55 7.08
N LEU A 376 6.81 -17.38 7.30
CA LEU A 376 8.08 -17.23 8.00
C LEU A 376 8.04 -15.98 8.88
N THR A 377 8.78 -15.98 9.99
CA THR A 377 9.11 -14.72 10.68
C THR A 377 10.32 -14.05 10.04
N TRP A 378 10.34 -12.71 10.02
CA TRP A 378 11.50 -11.96 9.50
C TRP A 378 12.82 -12.37 10.20
N LEU A 379 12.74 -12.66 11.51
CA LEU A 379 13.90 -13.01 12.30
C LEU A 379 14.48 -14.39 11.90
N ALA A 380 13.62 -15.35 11.55
CA ALA A 380 14.06 -16.65 11.05
C ALA A 380 14.75 -16.52 9.67
N VAL A 381 14.23 -15.65 8.81
CA VAL A 381 14.85 -15.34 7.50
C VAL A 381 16.20 -14.66 7.68
N GLU A 382 16.30 -13.62 8.51
CA GLU A 382 17.56 -12.87 8.73
C GLU A 382 18.68 -13.75 9.27
N LYS A 383 18.35 -14.76 10.05
CA LYS A 383 19.33 -15.65 10.70
C LYS A 383 20.21 -16.43 9.72
N ASP A 384 19.66 -16.87 8.59
CA ASP A 384 20.38 -17.68 7.57
C ASP A 384 19.69 -17.60 6.21
N MET A 385 19.60 -16.37 5.67
CA MET A 385 18.78 -16.02 4.51
C MET A 385 19.16 -16.85 3.26
N GLU A 386 20.43 -16.86 2.87
CA GLU A 386 20.90 -17.55 1.67
C GLU A 386 20.61 -19.05 1.72
N ARG A 387 20.92 -19.69 2.84
CA ARG A 387 20.63 -21.10 3.02
C ARG A 387 19.13 -21.38 2.99
N LEU A 388 18.32 -20.48 3.58
CA LEU A 388 16.87 -20.66 3.61
C LEU A 388 16.30 -20.61 2.19
N PHE A 389 16.61 -19.57 1.42
CA PHE A 389 16.08 -19.45 0.05
C PHE A 389 16.59 -20.57 -0.87
N THR A 390 17.87 -21.00 -0.74
CA THR A 390 18.38 -22.19 -1.43
C THR A 390 17.55 -23.44 -1.07
N THR A 391 17.26 -23.65 0.22
CA THR A 391 16.45 -24.79 0.68
C THR A 391 15.02 -24.74 0.13
N LEU A 392 14.40 -23.56 0.14
CA LEU A 392 13.03 -23.38 -0.39
C LEU A 392 12.96 -23.63 -1.91
N GLU A 393 13.96 -23.17 -2.66
CA GLU A 393 14.09 -23.45 -4.08
C GLU A 393 14.25 -24.96 -4.35
N GLU A 394 15.14 -25.66 -3.60
CA GLU A 394 15.30 -27.12 -3.68
C GLU A 394 14.00 -27.88 -3.37
N TRP A 395 13.19 -27.37 -2.45
CA TRP A 395 11.87 -27.94 -2.14
C TRP A 395 10.82 -27.61 -3.21
N GLY A 396 11.07 -26.62 -4.08
CA GLY A 396 10.13 -26.19 -5.12
C GLY A 396 9.02 -25.27 -4.55
N ILE A 397 9.33 -24.49 -3.53
CA ILE A 397 8.43 -23.48 -2.93
C ILE A 397 8.46 -22.22 -3.80
N PRO A 398 7.32 -21.79 -4.36
CA PRO A 398 7.26 -20.65 -5.28
C PRO A 398 7.21 -19.29 -4.58
N GLY A 399 6.87 -19.26 -3.30
CA GLY A 399 6.63 -18.00 -2.57
C GLY A 399 6.64 -18.15 -1.06
N VAL A 400 6.83 -17.02 -0.39
CA VAL A 400 6.84 -16.90 1.06
C VAL A 400 5.99 -15.73 1.54
N LYS A 401 5.32 -15.92 2.69
CA LYS A 401 4.69 -14.88 3.49
C LYS A 401 5.63 -14.61 4.67
N ILE A 402 6.21 -13.40 4.76
CA ILE A 402 7.17 -13.05 5.80
C ILE A 402 6.56 -11.98 6.71
N ASP A 403 6.63 -12.21 8.03
CA ASP A 403 5.81 -11.52 9.00
C ASP A 403 6.63 -10.92 10.16
N PHE A 404 6.00 -9.97 10.90
CA PHE A 404 6.46 -9.36 12.13
C PHE A 404 7.63 -8.38 12.01
N MET A 405 7.83 -7.71 10.87
CA MET A 405 8.86 -6.67 10.73
C MET A 405 8.64 -5.48 11.67
N ASP A 406 7.40 -5.04 11.81
CA ASP A 406 6.89 -4.03 12.76
C ASP A 406 7.67 -2.70 12.86
N ARG A 407 8.63 -2.44 11.95
CA ARG A 407 9.50 -1.26 11.92
C ARG A 407 9.75 -0.77 10.50
N SER A 408 10.23 0.47 10.37
CA SER A 408 10.56 1.11 9.10
C SER A 408 11.77 2.06 9.19
N ASP A 409 12.68 1.80 10.13
CA ASP A 409 14.00 2.43 10.15
C ASP A 409 14.86 1.97 8.95
N GLN A 410 15.95 2.67 8.68
CA GLN A 410 16.82 2.37 7.54
C GLN A 410 17.26 0.90 7.50
N TRP A 411 17.60 0.30 8.65
CA TRP A 411 18.03 -1.09 8.70
C TRP A 411 16.92 -2.05 8.21
N MET A 412 15.68 -1.81 8.69
CA MET A 412 14.54 -2.63 8.30
C MET A 412 14.16 -2.39 6.83
N VAL A 413 14.19 -1.16 6.33
CA VAL A 413 13.98 -0.88 4.89
C VAL A 413 15.00 -1.63 4.03
N ASN A 414 16.28 -1.64 4.44
CA ASN A 414 17.32 -2.41 3.76
C ASN A 414 17.09 -3.93 3.86
N TYR A 415 16.49 -4.42 4.93
CA TYR A 415 16.08 -5.81 5.08
C TYR A 415 15.06 -6.20 4.00
N TYR A 416 13.99 -5.40 3.81
CA TYR A 416 13.00 -5.67 2.76
C TYR A 416 13.64 -5.79 1.38
N GLU A 417 14.53 -4.87 1.01
CA GLU A 417 15.19 -4.92 -0.29
C GLU A 417 16.12 -6.13 -0.42
N ARG A 418 16.95 -6.44 0.60
CA ARG A 418 17.87 -7.58 0.60
C ARG A 418 17.15 -8.91 0.45
N VAL A 419 16.06 -9.09 1.23
CA VAL A 419 15.28 -10.32 1.20
C VAL A 419 14.53 -10.47 -0.11
N THR A 420 13.86 -9.39 -0.58
CA THR A 420 13.13 -9.43 -1.86
C THR A 420 14.06 -9.77 -3.02
N LYS A 421 15.28 -9.20 -3.01
CA LYS A 421 16.30 -9.50 -4.00
C LYS A 421 16.77 -10.95 -3.91
N CYS A 422 17.12 -11.43 -2.72
CA CYS A 422 17.55 -12.83 -2.52
C CYS A 422 16.44 -13.80 -2.96
N ALA A 423 15.19 -13.53 -2.60
CA ALA A 423 14.03 -14.31 -3.06
C ALA A 423 13.92 -14.32 -4.60
N ALA A 424 14.16 -13.17 -5.26
CA ALA A 424 14.17 -13.09 -6.72
C ALA A 424 15.28 -13.93 -7.36
N ASP A 425 16.48 -13.91 -6.77
CA ASP A 425 17.63 -14.70 -7.23
C ASP A 425 17.34 -16.22 -7.17
N HIS A 426 16.39 -16.65 -6.31
CA HIS A 426 15.90 -18.04 -6.16
C HIS A 426 14.52 -18.29 -6.78
N HIS A 427 13.98 -17.38 -7.59
CA HIS A 427 12.64 -17.49 -8.21
C HIS A 427 11.49 -17.67 -7.20
N ILE A 428 11.55 -16.97 -6.08
CA ILE A 428 10.56 -16.99 -5.00
C ILE A 428 9.87 -15.62 -4.89
N PHE A 429 8.54 -15.60 -4.93
CA PHE A 429 7.79 -14.37 -4.68
C PHE A 429 7.58 -14.12 -3.18
N VAL A 430 7.29 -12.87 -2.82
CA VAL A 430 7.17 -12.45 -1.43
C VAL A 430 5.82 -11.76 -1.19
N ASP A 431 5.22 -12.08 -0.06
CA ASP A 431 4.13 -11.38 0.60
C ASP A 431 4.62 -10.88 1.96
N TRP A 432 4.47 -9.57 2.23
CA TRP A 432 4.92 -8.95 3.46
C TRP A 432 3.76 -8.74 4.44
N HIS A 433 3.86 -9.30 5.66
CA HIS A 433 2.94 -9.11 6.78
C HIS A 433 3.60 -8.41 7.96
N GLY A 434 2.80 -7.78 8.87
CA GLY A 434 3.37 -6.92 9.90
C GLY A 434 4.30 -5.85 9.32
N SER A 435 3.95 -5.31 8.18
CA SER A 435 4.81 -4.55 7.28
C SER A 435 4.36 -3.10 7.14
N TYR A 436 5.25 -2.20 6.71
CA TYR A 436 4.85 -0.85 6.31
C TYR A 436 4.14 -0.85 4.94
N THR A 437 3.38 0.23 4.66
CA THR A 437 2.67 0.41 3.38
C THR A 437 3.61 0.49 2.19
N PRO A 438 3.21 0.05 0.98
CA PRO A 438 4.06 0.09 -0.22
C PRO A 438 4.69 1.47 -0.46
N LYS A 439 6.00 1.46 -0.81
CA LYS A 439 6.82 2.64 -1.09
C LYS A 439 7.56 2.52 -2.44
N GLY A 440 6.98 1.76 -3.38
CA GLY A 440 7.53 1.61 -4.72
C GLY A 440 8.44 0.40 -4.93
N LEU A 441 8.87 -0.33 -3.90
CA LEU A 441 9.77 -1.49 -4.04
C LEU A 441 9.19 -2.58 -4.96
N PHE A 442 7.86 -2.74 -4.99
CA PHE A 442 7.13 -3.69 -5.85
C PHE A 442 7.23 -3.38 -7.36
N ARG A 443 7.64 -2.16 -7.75
CA ARG A 443 8.03 -1.83 -9.13
C ARG A 443 9.43 -2.32 -9.44
N THR A 444 10.36 -2.09 -8.51
CA THR A 444 11.77 -2.48 -8.66
C THR A 444 11.95 -3.99 -8.66
N TYR A 445 11.15 -4.68 -7.85
CA TYR A 445 11.16 -6.14 -7.70
C TYR A 445 9.75 -6.72 -7.93
N PRO A 446 9.42 -7.12 -9.17
CA PRO A 446 8.10 -7.68 -9.51
C PRO A 446 7.72 -8.96 -8.76
N ASN A 447 8.69 -9.68 -8.14
CA ASN A 447 8.40 -10.82 -7.27
C ASN A 447 7.82 -10.43 -5.91
N LEU A 448 7.80 -9.16 -5.57
CA LEU A 448 7.10 -8.64 -4.41
C LEU A 448 5.64 -8.39 -4.80
N LEU A 449 4.76 -9.33 -4.45
CA LEU A 449 3.38 -9.34 -4.93
C LEU A 449 2.45 -8.48 -4.09
N THR A 450 2.57 -8.55 -2.75
CA THR A 450 1.62 -7.85 -1.89
C THR A 450 2.21 -7.52 -0.52
N TYR A 451 1.50 -6.67 0.23
CA TYR A 451 1.81 -6.25 1.60
C TYR A 451 0.52 -6.21 2.41
N GLU A 452 0.59 -6.58 3.68
CA GLU A 452 -0.52 -6.33 4.60
C GLU A 452 -0.70 -4.83 4.87
N ALA A 453 -0.09 -4.28 5.87
CA ALA A 453 -0.19 -2.87 6.28
C ALA A 453 -1.62 -2.31 6.20
N VAL A 454 -2.57 -3.00 6.78
CA VAL A 454 -4.00 -2.67 6.72
C VAL A 454 -4.74 -3.28 7.91
N LEU A 455 -5.76 -2.60 8.40
CA LEU A 455 -6.76 -3.22 9.28
C LEU A 455 -7.65 -4.16 8.47
N GLY A 456 -7.11 -5.36 8.14
CA GLY A 456 -7.74 -6.37 7.30
C GLY A 456 -8.70 -7.27 8.03
N MET A 457 -9.27 -8.25 7.31
CA MET A 457 -10.27 -9.17 7.86
C MET A 457 -9.68 -10.07 8.96
N GLU A 458 -8.36 -10.29 8.97
CA GLU A 458 -7.65 -11.02 10.02
C GLU A 458 -7.91 -10.43 11.41
N GLN A 459 -8.13 -9.12 11.52
CA GLN A 459 -8.42 -8.42 12.76
C GLN A 459 -9.86 -8.63 13.29
N GLY A 460 -10.61 -9.54 12.69
CA GLY A 460 -11.93 -9.98 13.15
C GLY A 460 -12.93 -8.84 13.27
N GLY A 461 -13.60 -8.73 14.43
CA GLY A 461 -14.62 -7.70 14.67
C GLY A 461 -14.13 -6.24 14.67
N ARG A 462 -12.81 -5.99 14.66
CA ARG A 462 -12.24 -4.65 14.46
C ARG A 462 -12.34 -4.21 13.00
N CYS A 463 -12.25 -5.15 12.06
CA CYS A 463 -12.38 -4.89 10.62
C CYS A 463 -13.86 -4.70 10.27
N LYS A 464 -14.23 -3.49 9.89
CA LYS A 464 -15.63 -3.11 9.57
C LYS A 464 -15.69 -2.36 8.24
N PRO A 465 -16.79 -2.48 7.49
CA PRO A 465 -16.99 -1.75 6.24
C PRO A 465 -16.78 -0.23 6.35
N ASP A 466 -17.13 0.39 7.48
CA ASP A 466 -16.90 1.82 7.71
C ASP A 466 -15.43 2.23 7.56
N ASN A 467 -14.48 1.38 7.98
CA ASN A 467 -13.06 1.61 7.73
C ASN A 467 -12.63 1.10 6.36
N SER A 468 -13.11 -0.09 5.96
CA SER A 468 -12.66 -0.74 4.72
C SER A 468 -13.05 0.04 3.46
N ASN A 469 -14.08 0.90 3.51
CA ASN A 469 -14.47 1.78 2.41
C ASN A 469 -13.51 2.97 2.19
N TYR A 470 -12.54 3.21 3.07
CA TYR A 470 -11.43 4.13 2.81
C TYR A 470 -10.28 3.48 2.05
N LEU A 471 -10.15 2.16 2.11
CA LEU A 471 -8.97 1.43 1.61
C LEU A 471 -8.70 1.63 0.12
N PRO A 472 -9.70 1.63 -0.80
CA PRO A 472 -9.45 1.89 -2.22
C PRO A 472 -8.83 3.26 -2.48
N PHE A 473 -9.19 4.27 -1.67
CA PHE A 473 -8.81 5.67 -1.83
C PHE A 473 -7.48 6.03 -1.15
N ILE A 474 -7.11 5.31 -0.10
CA ILE A 474 -5.93 5.62 0.71
C ILE A 474 -4.90 4.51 0.61
N ARG A 475 -5.25 3.27 0.99
CA ARG A 475 -4.29 2.17 1.10
C ARG A 475 -3.92 1.58 -0.27
N ASN A 476 -4.89 1.26 -1.13
CA ASN A 476 -4.61 0.77 -2.48
C ASN A 476 -4.10 1.86 -3.42
N ALA A 477 -4.33 3.13 -3.11
CA ALA A 477 -3.76 4.25 -3.85
C ALA A 477 -2.21 4.25 -3.87
N VAL A 478 -1.56 3.60 -2.91
CA VAL A 478 -0.09 3.49 -2.85
C VAL A 478 0.46 2.12 -3.26
N GLY A 479 -0.41 1.14 -3.53
CA GLY A 479 -0.01 -0.17 -4.04
C GLY A 479 -0.80 -1.35 -3.49
N PRO A 480 -0.38 -2.59 -3.81
CA PRO A 480 -1.10 -3.81 -3.50
C PRO A 480 -1.30 -4.04 -2.00
N MET A 481 -2.38 -4.74 -1.64
CA MET A 481 -2.80 -4.92 -0.25
C MET A 481 -3.31 -6.34 0.00
N ASP A 482 -2.73 -7.04 0.97
CA ASP A 482 -3.27 -8.30 1.47
C ASP A 482 -4.29 -8.05 2.59
N PHE A 483 -5.55 -7.86 2.20
CA PHE A 483 -6.69 -7.65 3.11
C PHE A 483 -7.25 -8.94 3.67
N THR A 484 -6.95 -10.08 3.06
CA THR A 484 -7.49 -11.41 3.40
C THR A 484 -9.02 -11.54 3.30
N PRO A 485 -9.66 -11.22 2.14
CA PRO A 485 -11.10 -11.29 1.97
C PRO A 485 -11.63 -12.72 1.83
N GLY A 486 -12.97 -12.87 1.75
CA GLY A 486 -13.64 -14.09 1.32
C GLY A 486 -14.33 -14.88 2.42
N GLY A 487 -14.56 -14.28 3.59
CA GLY A 487 -15.38 -14.93 4.61
C GLY A 487 -16.79 -15.22 4.10
N MET A 488 -17.21 -16.48 4.08
CA MET A 488 -18.55 -16.90 3.64
C MET A 488 -19.57 -16.85 4.77
N PHE A 489 -19.09 -16.94 6.02
CA PHE A 489 -19.89 -16.73 7.21
C PHE A 489 -19.86 -15.24 7.58
N CYS A 490 -20.91 -14.54 7.17
CA CYS A 490 -21.01 -13.08 7.24
C CYS A 490 -22.04 -12.63 8.27
N SER A 491 -21.79 -11.47 8.89
CA SER A 491 -22.76 -10.80 9.78
C SER A 491 -22.70 -9.28 9.59
N GLN A 492 -23.79 -8.61 9.97
CA GLN A 492 -23.72 -7.18 10.21
C GLN A 492 -22.76 -6.91 11.38
N PRO A 493 -22.04 -5.77 11.44
CA PRO A 493 -21.00 -5.51 12.45
C PRO A 493 -21.47 -5.64 13.89
N GLU A 494 -22.70 -5.26 14.20
CA GLU A 494 -23.31 -5.37 15.53
C GLU A 494 -23.62 -6.80 15.96
N ASP A 495 -23.80 -7.70 15.00
CA ASP A 495 -24.08 -9.12 15.21
C ASP A 495 -22.85 -10.00 15.10
N ASN A 496 -21.68 -9.42 14.85
CA ASN A 496 -20.44 -10.18 14.74
C ASN A 496 -20.10 -10.86 16.07
N ARG A 497 -20.05 -12.19 16.04
CA ARG A 497 -19.71 -13.06 17.17
C ARG A 497 -18.56 -13.98 16.77
N SER A 498 -17.58 -13.43 16.09
CA SER A 498 -16.40 -14.15 15.63
C SER A 498 -15.68 -14.86 16.80
N THR A 499 -15.35 -16.13 16.58
CA THR A 499 -14.54 -16.94 17.51
C THR A 499 -13.45 -17.65 16.74
N GLY A 500 -12.38 -18.11 17.40
CA GLY A 500 -11.31 -18.86 16.75
C GLY A 500 -11.75 -20.18 16.11
N SER A 501 -12.95 -20.70 16.45
CA SER A 501 -13.52 -21.91 15.84
C SER A 501 -14.59 -21.60 14.78
N ASN A 502 -15.08 -20.38 14.75
CA ASN A 502 -16.13 -19.93 13.82
C ASN A 502 -15.93 -18.42 13.57
N PRO A 503 -14.93 -18.04 12.79
CA PRO A 503 -14.69 -16.65 12.45
C PRO A 503 -15.82 -16.12 11.56
N MET A 504 -16.15 -14.84 11.70
CA MET A 504 -17.19 -14.16 10.95
C MET A 504 -16.61 -12.92 10.26
N ALA A 505 -16.93 -12.73 9.00
CA ALA A 505 -16.64 -11.50 8.27
C ALA A 505 -17.74 -10.46 8.53
N SER A 506 -17.36 -9.20 8.72
CA SER A 506 -18.30 -8.08 8.80
C SER A 506 -18.73 -7.62 7.42
N GLY A 507 -20.01 -7.26 7.26
CA GLY A 507 -20.65 -6.91 6.00
C GLY A 507 -21.36 -8.08 5.35
N THR A 508 -22.00 -7.85 4.19
CA THR A 508 -22.77 -8.88 3.51
C THR A 508 -21.89 -9.86 2.74
N ARG A 509 -22.47 -11.00 2.33
CA ARG A 509 -21.77 -11.95 1.44
C ARG A 509 -21.45 -11.32 0.08
N ALA A 510 -22.37 -10.53 -0.49
CA ALA A 510 -22.11 -9.81 -1.73
C ALA A 510 -20.98 -8.77 -1.56
N TYR A 511 -20.85 -8.16 -0.36
CA TYR A 511 -19.72 -7.32 0.01
C TYR A 511 -18.39 -8.09 -0.08
N GLN A 512 -18.31 -9.29 0.52
CA GLN A 512 -17.11 -10.14 0.48
C GLN A 512 -16.72 -10.53 -0.94
N LEU A 513 -17.70 -10.81 -1.81
CA LEU A 513 -17.45 -11.09 -3.22
C LEU A 513 -16.94 -9.87 -3.98
N ALA A 514 -17.52 -8.70 -3.72
CA ALA A 514 -17.11 -7.44 -4.36
C ALA A 514 -15.67 -7.04 -4.00
N LEU A 515 -15.17 -7.39 -2.81
CA LEU A 515 -13.79 -7.08 -2.40
C LEU A 515 -12.73 -7.65 -3.35
N TYR A 516 -12.98 -8.81 -3.99
CA TYR A 516 -12.06 -9.39 -4.97
C TYR A 516 -11.92 -8.56 -6.24
N VAL A 517 -12.90 -7.70 -6.54
CA VAL A 517 -12.83 -6.76 -7.66
C VAL A 517 -12.35 -5.39 -7.20
N VAL A 518 -12.76 -4.94 -6.01
CA VAL A 518 -12.47 -3.59 -5.50
C VAL A 518 -11.04 -3.47 -4.98
N PHE A 519 -10.54 -4.45 -4.23
CA PHE A 519 -9.21 -4.41 -3.66
C PHE A 519 -8.14 -4.95 -4.62
N GLU A 520 -6.94 -4.44 -4.46
CA GLU A 520 -5.81 -4.72 -5.34
C GLU A 520 -4.79 -5.60 -4.63
N SER A 521 -4.64 -6.84 -5.10
CA SER A 521 -3.59 -7.74 -4.65
C SER A 521 -3.24 -8.76 -5.75
N PRO A 522 -2.02 -8.77 -6.29
CA PRO A 522 -1.58 -9.81 -7.21
C PRO A 522 -1.55 -11.22 -6.57
N LEU A 523 -1.38 -11.30 -5.26
CA LEU A 523 -1.56 -12.53 -4.48
C LEU A 523 -2.78 -12.34 -3.57
N GLN A 524 -3.93 -12.87 -3.97
CA GLN A 524 -5.20 -12.58 -3.30
C GLN A 524 -5.66 -13.77 -2.47
N MET A 525 -5.84 -13.54 -1.16
CA MET A 525 -6.26 -14.58 -0.22
C MET A 525 -7.72 -14.99 -0.40
N MET A 526 -7.98 -16.29 -0.16
CA MET A 526 -9.29 -16.87 0.13
C MET A 526 -9.28 -17.30 1.60
N ALA A 527 -9.82 -16.46 2.49
CA ALA A 527 -9.59 -16.58 3.92
C ALA A 527 -10.41 -17.66 4.61
N ASP A 528 -11.58 -18.02 4.08
CA ASP A 528 -12.43 -19.04 4.71
C ASP A 528 -11.93 -20.47 4.46
N ASN A 529 -12.43 -21.41 5.24
CA ASN A 529 -12.05 -22.81 5.05
C ASN A 529 -12.79 -23.45 3.87
N PRO A 530 -12.21 -24.47 3.23
CA PRO A 530 -12.81 -25.13 2.07
C PRO A 530 -14.23 -25.66 2.28
N VAL A 531 -14.62 -26.00 3.51
CA VAL A 531 -15.97 -26.53 3.81
C VAL A 531 -17.04 -25.48 3.51
N TYR A 532 -16.80 -24.21 3.88
CA TYR A 532 -17.75 -23.13 3.60
C TYR A 532 -17.75 -22.77 2.11
N TYR A 533 -16.61 -22.77 1.47
CA TYR A 533 -16.51 -22.57 0.01
C TYR A 533 -17.22 -23.67 -0.78
N TYR A 534 -17.15 -24.94 -0.35
CA TYR A 534 -17.92 -26.01 -0.98
C TYR A 534 -19.45 -25.85 -0.79
N ARG A 535 -19.90 -25.36 0.37
CA ARG A 535 -21.32 -25.08 0.64
C ARG A 535 -21.85 -23.93 -0.20
N GLU A 536 -21.02 -22.89 -0.39
CA GLU A 536 -21.34 -21.70 -1.16
C GLU A 536 -20.70 -21.74 -2.56
N HIS A 537 -20.87 -22.89 -3.22
CA HIS A 537 -20.28 -23.19 -4.52
C HIS A 537 -20.43 -22.05 -5.56
N PRO A 538 -21.62 -21.41 -5.77
CA PRO A 538 -21.75 -20.33 -6.74
C PRO A 538 -20.88 -19.10 -6.41
N CYS A 539 -20.72 -18.76 -5.12
CA CYS A 539 -19.86 -17.69 -4.67
C CYS A 539 -18.38 -18.03 -4.89
N THR A 540 -18.02 -19.29 -4.62
CA THR A 540 -16.64 -19.78 -4.79
C THR A 540 -16.25 -19.82 -6.27
N GLU A 541 -17.14 -20.23 -7.17
CA GLU A 541 -16.92 -20.16 -8.63
C GLU A 541 -16.67 -18.72 -9.09
N PHE A 542 -17.45 -17.77 -8.57
CA PHE A 542 -17.21 -16.35 -8.86
C PHE A 542 -15.82 -15.91 -8.38
N ILE A 543 -15.47 -16.12 -7.11
CA ILE A 543 -14.15 -15.77 -6.56
C ILE A 543 -13.04 -16.38 -7.42
N ALA A 544 -13.13 -17.68 -7.72
CA ALA A 544 -12.13 -18.39 -8.52
C ALA A 544 -12.01 -17.86 -9.96
N SER A 545 -13.05 -17.22 -10.48
CA SER A 545 -13.05 -16.61 -11.82
C SER A 545 -12.46 -15.21 -11.86
N VAL A 546 -12.34 -14.52 -10.70
CA VAL A 546 -11.82 -13.14 -10.63
C VAL A 546 -10.29 -13.14 -10.75
N PRO A 547 -9.73 -12.41 -11.72
CA PRO A 547 -8.28 -12.29 -11.87
C PRO A 547 -7.66 -11.48 -10.73
N THR A 548 -6.37 -11.70 -10.48
CA THR A 548 -5.60 -10.91 -9.50
C THR A 548 -4.75 -9.83 -10.17
N THR A 549 -4.75 -9.78 -11.51
CA THR A 549 -4.12 -8.72 -12.32
C THR A 549 -5.07 -8.26 -13.41
N TRP A 550 -4.97 -7.00 -13.81
CA TRP A 550 -5.96 -6.34 -14.63
C TRP A 550 -5.34 -5.64 -15.83
N ASP A 551 -6.11 -5.51 -16.92
CA ASP A 551 -5.67 -4.79 -18.11
C ASP A 551 -6.17 -3.34 -18.12
N GLU A 552 -7.30 -3.08 -17.45
CA GLU A 552 -7.97 -1.77 -17.44
C GLU A 552 -8.85 -1.61 -16.19
N LEU A 553 -8.84 -0.40 -15.62
CA LEU A 553 -9.70 0.05 -14.53
C LEU A 553 -10.64 1.16 -15.02
N ARG A 554 -11.90 1.11 -14.58
CA ARG A 554 -12.91 2.17 -14.71
C ARG A 554 -13.58 2.42 -13.37
N VAL A 555 -13.42 3.60 -12.80
CA VAL A 555 -14.15 3.99 -11.60
C VAL A 555 -15.51 4.56 -12.03
N LEU A 556 -16.58 3.86 -11.70
CA LEU A 556 -17.94 4.21 -12.15
C LEU A 556 -18.64 5.14 -11.15
N ARG A 557 -18.42 4.93 -9.86
CA ARG A 557 -18.91 5.77 -8.77
C ARG A 557 -17.91 5.72 -7.63
N ALA A 558 -17.59 6.87 -7.05
CA ALA A 558 -16.65 6.95 -5.94
C ALA A 558 -17.05 8.06 -4.97
N ARG A 559 -17.08 7.74 -3.68
CA ARG A 559 -17.15 8.69 -2.59
C ARG A 559 -16.39 8.14 -1.40
N CYS A 560 -15.29 8.77 -1.08
CA CYS A 560 -14.31 8.27 -0.12
C CYS A 560 -14.92 8.00 1.25
N GLY A 561 -14.76 6.76 1.75
CA GLY A 561 -15.31 6.29 3.00
C GLY A 561 -16.81 5.99 2.98
N GLU A 562 -17.51 6.24 1.87
CA GLU A 562 -18.94 5.97 1.75
C GLU A 562 -19.21 4.80 0.81
N GLN A 563 -18.89 4.94 -0.48
CA GLN A 563 -19.11 3.88 -1.46
C GLN A 563 -18.14 3.97 -2.64
N VAL A 564 -17.96 2.84 -3.30
CA VAL A 564 -17.27 2.74 -4.59
C VAL A 564 -17.95 1.70 -5.45
N VAL A 565 -18.05 1.97 -6.75
CA VAL A 565 -18.39 1.00 -7.80
C VAL A 565 -17.36 1.15 -8.89
N MET A 566 -16.69 0.07 -9.25
CA MET A 566 -15.70 0.05 -10.32
C MET A 566 -15.86 -1.15 -11.22
N ALA A 567 -15.41 -1.02 -12.46
CA ALA A 567 -15.29 -2.09 -13.43
C ALA A 567 -13.83 -2.32 -13.78
N ARG A 568 -13.43 -3.58 -13.91
CA ARG A 568 -12.07 -3.98 -14.27
C ARG A 568 -12.10 -5.01 -15.39
N ARG A 569 -11.18 -4.90 -16.33
CA ARG A 569 -11.09 -5.80 -17.48
C ARG A 569 -9.88 -6.73 -17.38
N LYS A 570 -10.09 -7.99 -17.78
CA LYS A 570 -9.01 -8.94 -18.06
C LYS A 570 -9.34 -9.73 -19.32
N GLY A 571 -8.54 -9.55 -20.37
CA GLY A 571 -8.86 -10.08 -21.70
C GLY A 571 -10.19 -9.51 -22.20
N ASP A 572 -11.11 -10.39 -22.55
CA ASP A 572 -12.45 -10.02 -23.04
C ASP A 572 -13.52 -9.94 -21.94
N ARG A 573 -13.16 -10.27 -20.68
CA ARG A 573 -14.09 -10.26 -19.55
C ARG A 573 -13.98 -8.98 -18.74
N TRP A 574 -15.14 -8.49 -18.30
CA TRP A 574 -15.26 -7.41 -17.34
C TRP A 574 -15.79 -7.90 -16.01
N PHE A 575 -15.31 -7.31 -14.94
CA PHE A 575 -15.76 -7.58 -13.58
C PHE A 575 -16.18 -6.26 -12.95
N ILE A 576 -17.35 -6.25 -12.30
CA ILE A 576 -17.83 -5.06 -11.58
C ILE A 576 -17.86 -5.41 -10.09
N GLY A 577 -17.32 -4.53 -9.25
CA GLY A 577 -17.41 -4.59 -7.80
C GLY A 577 -17.96 -3.30 -7.24
N GLY A 578 -18.94 -3.41 -6.34
CA GLY A 578 -19.50 -2.29 -5.59
C GLY A 578 -19.55 -2.58 -4.11
N ILE A 579 -19.14 -1.63 -3.26
CA ILE A 579 -19.21 -1.72 -1.81
C ILE A 579 -19.75 -0.42 -1.21
N THR A 580 -20.45 -0.52 -0.07
CA THR A 580 -20.93 0.62 0.70
C THR A 580 -20.66 0.44 2.20
N ASN A 581 -20.62 1.54 2.94
CA ASN A 581 -20.44 1.57 4.39
C ASN A 581 -21.75 1.24 5.14
N ASN A 582 -21.92 1.75 6.36
CA ASN A 582 -23.11 1.53 7.19
C ASN A 582 -24.39 2.21 6.66
N GLN A 583 -24.34 2.82 5.48
CA GLN A 583 -25.51 3.41 4.81
C GLN A 583 -25.86 2.59 3.55
N PRO A 584 -27.13 2.35 3.28
CA PRO A 584 -27.55 1.74 2.01
C PRO A 584 -27.26 2.69 0.84
N TYR A 585 -26.94 2.12 -0.32
CA TYR A 585 -26.62 2.88 -1.52
C TYR A 585 -27.31 2.29 -2.74
N SER A 586 -27.90 3.16 -3.56
CA SER A 586 -28.50 2.79 -4.84
C SER A 586 -28.00 3.72 -5.94
N THR A 587 -27.62 3.14 -7.07
CA THR A 587 -27.14 3.90 -8.23
C THR A 587 -27.48 3.17 -9.52
N GLU A 588 -27.34 3.89 -10.63
CA GLU A 588 -27.38 3.33 -11.96
C GLU A 588 -26.02 3.54 -12.64
N VAL A 589 -25.51 2.53 -13.32
CA VAL A 589 -24.27 2.58 -14.09
C VAL A 589 -24.53 2.15 -15.53
N ALA A 590 -24.03 2.95 -16.47
CA ALA A 590 -24.04 2.58 -17.88
C ALA A 590 -22.90 1.61 -18.17
N LEU A 591 -23.12 0.64 -19.04
CA LEU A 591 -22.10 -0.29 -19.52
C LEU A 591 -21.46 0.18 -20.82
N ASP A 592 -21.35 1.49 -21.03
CA ASP A 592 -20.83 2.14 -22.25
C ASP A 592 -19.35 1.88 -22.53
N PHE A 593 -18.65 1.29 -21.55
CA PHE A 593 -17.29 0.78 -21.72
C PHE A 593 -17.22 -0.55 -22.48
N LEU A 594 -18.36 -1.24 -22.68
CA LEU A 594 -18.42 -2.47 -23.48
C LEU A 594 -18.32 -2.14 -24.98
N PRO A 595 -17.67 -2.99 -25.80
CA PRO A 595 -17.65 -2.85 -27.24
C PRO A 595 -19.06 -2.75 -27.86
N ALA A 596 -19.27 -1.73 -28.68
CA ALA A 596 -20.57 -1.52 -29.35
C ALA A 596 -20.92 -2.67 -30.31
N GLY A 597 -22.20 -3.07 -30.34
CA GLY A 597 -22.69 -4.12 -31.23
C GLY A 597 -22.43 -5.54 -30.74
N CYS A 598 -21.79 -5.72 -29.58
CA CYS A 598 -21.62 -7.03 -28.95
C CYS A 598 -22.68 -7.25 -27.87
N SER A 599 -23.07 -8.51 -27.68
CA SER A 599 -23.98 -8.93 -26.60
C SER A 599 -23.25 -9.88 -25.65
N TYR A 600 -23.38 -9.64 -24.38
CA TYR A 600 -22.70 -10.37 -23.31
C TYR A 600 -23.69 -11.03 -22.37
N THR A 601 -23.22 -12.01 -21.59
CA THR A 601 -23.94 -12.50 -20.42
C THR A 601 -23.33 -11.85 -19.19
N MET A 602 -24.14 -11.18 -18.38
CA MET A 602 -23.73 -10.67 -17.06
C MET A 602 -24.30 -11.59 -15.98
N THR A 603 -23.41 -12.15 -15.16
CA THR A 603 -23.77 -12.87 -13.94
C THR A 603 -23.47 -12.00 -12.75
N SER A 604 -24.50 -11.58 -11.99
CA SER A 604 -24.35 -10.73 -10.81
C SER A 604 -24.65 -11.48 -9.51
N PHE A 605 -23.99 -11.06 -8.44
CA PHE A 605 -24.21 -11.42 -7.04
C PHE A 605 -24.60 -10.16 -6.29
N GLU A 606 -25.83 -10.07 -5.87
CA GLU A 606 -26.48 -8.88 -5.35
C GLU A 606 -26.90 -9.13 -3.90
N ASP A 607 -26.92 -8.10 -3.05
CA ASP A 607 -27.53 -8.21 -1.73
C ASP A 607 -28.97 -8.72 -1.84
N GLY A 608 -29.34 -9.66 -0.98
CA GLY A 608 -30.72 -10.12 -0.85
C GLY A 608 -31.60 -9.10 -0.17
N VAL A 609 -32.89 -9.29 -0.24
CA VAL A 609 -33.89 -8.34 0.31
C VAL A 609 -33.79 -8.20 1.84
N ASN A 610 -33.22 -9.20 2.52
CA ASN A 610 -33.01 -9.20 3.97
C ASN A 610 -31.54 -9.13 4.37
N ALA A 611 -30.63 -8.77 3.47
CA ALA A 611 -29.20 -8.75 3.75
C ALA A 611 -28.79 -7.73 4.83
N ASP A 612 -29.62 -6.72 5.07
CA ASP A 612 -29.47 -5.75 6.19
C ASP A 612 -29.70 -6.39 7.58
N LEU A 613 -30.41 -7.53 7.64
CA LEU A 613 -30.67 -8.32 8.85
C LEU A 613 -29.93 -9.66 8.85
N GLN A 614 -29.83 -10.29 7.68
CA GLN A 614 -29.18 -11.57 7.46
C GLN A 614 -28.09 -11.37 6.40
N ALA A 615 -26.89 -11.02 6.83
CA ALA A 615 -25.78 -10.63 5.94
C ALA A 615 -25.38 -11.69 4.90
N MET A 616 -25.77 -12.94 5.10
CA MET A 616 -25.54 -14.03 4.14
C MET A 616 -26.61 -14.13 3.05
N ASP A 617 -27.69 -13.30 3.10
CA ASP A 617 -28.72 -13.29 2.07
C ASP A 617 -28.22 -12.61 0.81
N TYR A 618 -28.18 -13.35 -0.31
CA TYR A 618 -27.76 -12.83 -1.61
C TYR A 618 -28.59 -13.42 -2.74
N LYS A 619 -28.52 -12.79 -3.91
CA LYS A 619 -29.16 -13.27 -5.14
C LYS A 619 -28.14 -13.37 -6.27
N LYS A 620 -28.06 -14.54 -6.91
CA LYS A 620 -27.37 -14.73 -8.18
C LYS A 620 -28.36 -14.47 -9.31
N ARG A 621 -28.00 -13.62 -10.28
CA ARG A 621 -28.81 -13.31 -11.46
C ARG A 621 -28.00 -13.38 -12.73
N GLU A 622 -28.64 -13.84 -13.81
CA GLU A 622 -28.06 -13.79 -15.15
C GLU A 622 -28.95 -12.94 -16.05
N ARG A 623 -28.33 -12.09 -16.86
CA ARG A 623 -29.01 -11.23 -17.83
C ARG A 623 -28.15 -10.95 -19.05
N LYS A 624 -28.79 -10.79 -20.22
CA LYS A 624 -28.08 -10.31 -21.40
C LYS A 624 -27.90 -8.80 -21.30
N VAL A 625 -26.70 -8.34 -21.66
CA VAL A 625 -26.32 -6.93 -21.63
C VAL A 625 -25.49 -6.55 -22.85
N ASP A 626 -25.44 -5.25 -23.14
CA ASP A 626 -24.63 -4.65 -24.19
C ASP A 626 -24.20 -3.23 -23.77
N ALA A 627 -23.51 -2.51 -24.65
CA ALA A 627 -23.02 -1.15 -24.40
C ALA A 627 -24.14 -0.11 -24.13
N SER A 628 -25.40 -0.40 -24.48
CA SER A 628 -26.55 0.47 -24.20
C SER A 628 -27.24 0.19 -22.89
N THR A 629 -26.84 -0.87 -22.21
CA THR A 629 -27.48 -1.34 -20.97
C THR A 629 -27.11 -0.42 -19.80
N VAL A 630 -28.13 -0.04 -19.03
CA VAL A 630 -27.95 0.61 -17.73
C VAL A 630 -28.31 -0.39 -16.64
N VAL A 631 -27.40 -0.60 -15.71
CA VAL A 631 -27.54 -1.54 -14.60
C VAL A 631 -27.88 -0.78 -13.34
N LYS A 632 -28.98 -1.16 -12.67
CA LYS A 632 -29.28 -0.69 -11.33
C LYS A 632 -28.51 -1.53 -10.31
N ILE A 633 -27.79 -0.87 -9.41
CA ILE A 633 -27.02 -1.45 -8.31
C ILE A 633 -27.65 -0.98 -7.02
N ASP A 634 -28.22 -1.90 -6.25
CA ASP A 634 -28.79 -1.65 -4.93
C ASP A 634 -27.96 -2.42 -3.90
N MET A 635 -27.41 -1.73 -2.91
CA MET A 635 -26.66 -2.29 -1.79
C MET A 635 -27.32 -1.90 -0.47
N VAL A 636 -27.50 -2.84 0.43
CA VAL A 636 -27.94 -2.55 1.79
C VAL A 636 -26.79 -1.95 2.59
N ARG A 637 -27.02 -1.50 3.82
CA ARG A 637 -25.92 -1.07 4.71
C ARG A 637 -24.87 -2.17 4.85
N ASN A 638 -23.59 -1.80 4.82
CA ASN A 638 -22.46 -2.73 4.83
C ASN A 638 -22.55 -3.78 3.72
N GLY A 639 -23.17 -3.40 2.63
CA GLY A 639 -23.52 -4.26 1.52
C GLY A 639 -22.59 -4.17 0.33
N GLY A 640 -22.83 -5.07 -0.63
CA GLY A 640 -22.04 -5.13 -1.84
C GLY A 640 -22.81 -5.62 -3.05
N TRP A 641 -22.14 -5.50 -4.19
CA TRP A 641 -22.62 -5.97 -5.48
C TRP A 641 -21.44 -6.40 -6.33
N ALA A 642 -21.48 -7.60 -6.89
CA ALA A 642 -20.41 -8.11 -7.73
C ALA A 642 -20.95 -8.73 -9.00
N ALA A 643 -20.22 -8.62 -10.12
CA ALA A 643 -20.61 -9.28 -11.37
C ALA A 643 -19.42 -9.61 -12.25
N VAL A 644 -19.62 -10.60 -13.12
CA VAL A 644 -18.78 -10.88 -14.28
C VAL A 644 -19.63 -10.69 -15.56
N ILE A 645 -19.01 -10.12 -16.60
CA ILE A 645 -19.58 -9.89 -17.93
C ILE A 645 -18.68 -10.60 -18.93
N GLU A 646 -19.24 -11.58 -19.66
CA GLU A 646 -18.52 -12.44 -20.61
C GLU A 646 -19.36 -12.83 -21.84
#